data_85730e6f4d3ae85312023026fdea8f56
#
_entry.id   85730e6f4d3ae85312023026fdea8f56
#
_cell.length_a   1.000
_cell.length_b   1.000
_cell.length_c   1.000
_cell.angle_alpha   90.00
_cell.angle_beta   90.00
_cell.angle_gamma   90.00
#
_symmetry.space_group_name_H-M   'P 1'
#
loop_
_entity.id
_entity.type
_entity.pdbx_description
1 polymer ?
#
loop_
_entity_poly.entity_id
_entity_poly.type
_entity_poly.pdbx_seq_one_letter_code
_entity_poly.pdbx_strand_id
1 'polypeptide(L)'
;MTSTSSYSGGRARARTMPLAMAMALLCLAIISGGCEGCTNDERGALLDILRELFYNDDLSPGWNTSTTTDCCLWGRVTCNSPAGRVTGLDLSRSEPVASSSRLLNTTMFLPLQELQELHLSRLKIQGCKPGAGFEVWSKLEKLKILDLSYNDKLMESAIPSLVAIVSLRSLFLNGNDFSSNLTIQQLSIMKLDTLDIGNNDIQGTIPTDICNMRDLQVLYLSDNLLFGEIPSCMQNLTSLRILGLSENNRLIVKFPSLLFAKLTSLEKLSLVNNSLEGVLSLSSLQNHRQLTKLELASSGNNFHVQTENPATDLPAQIQVLVLRNCNLNGNSGIVPSFLLHQHKLESVDMSNNNLSGNFPSWLIENNVNLSHLVLGSNSFAGPLLPSKVHTSLQWLDASSNRLSILPVDINITLPNLSYISLSGNSYMGNFPSSFSYMNSLQYLDLSYNNFLDDIAAAFVGNMSNIIGLKLSGNHFYGSFSPNILLPAVKHLLLSDNEIAGKIPEKLCDSLILMTFDASNNKLTGPLPTCISALSELAILNLRGNSLAGSIPSEVCGLRKLVFLDVSENNLSGPVHCLPDLCYLHMSRNRLNGTFPIPLYSRNNIYTMDLQENQFSGVLPKLIGKSFPKLKVLLLKDNMFEGTVPNDICSLKYLRLLDLSHNRLSGELPLCMNIMGSDDSLFDFQPGFGTFPVLFNVIGLPDQEEFMTKGRQDNYRGNILNYMTGLDFSSNQLKGSIHENIGGMKWLRALNFSENNFDGSIPQSLSNLSYLESLDLSHNKLAGQIPSELAALPSLAVFSVAYNNLSGPTPGIKGQFITFDQSSYEGNPYLCGPPLLSCSEAPSVPELEENKEDDKVDDIILFGCSAMFYMVGFWTSLGVLYFKTSWRWSWFSAVDKFSDFAMLKLAIYTRNIRITN
;
A
#
# COMPACT_ATOMS: atom_id res chain seq x y z
N MET A 1 -3.99 -68.54 41.16
CA MET A 1 -3.94 -69.29 42.42
C MET A 1 -5.13 -68.79 43.22
N THR A 2 -6.23 -69.56 43.21
CA THR A 2 -6.70 -70.44 44.24
C THR A 2 -7.02 -69.65 45.50
N SER A 3 -8.15 -69.77 46.12
CA SER A 3 -9.26 -70.70 46.19
C SER A 3 -10.25 -70.15 47.20
N THR A 4 -11.53 -70.31 46.92
CA THR A 4 -12.49 -71.16 47.66
C THR A 4 -12.64 -70.84 49.15
N SER A 5 -13.72 -70.77 49.76
CA SER A 5 -15.02 -71.45 49.88
C SER A 5 -15.58 -70.99 51.21
N SER A 6 -16.71 -71.10 51.68
CA SER A 6 -17.97 -71.71 51.45
C SER A 6 -18.82 -71.51 52.68
N TYR A 7 -20.13 -71.54 52.56
CA TYR A 7 -21.19 -72.04 53.43
C TYR A 7 -21.35 -71.47 54.90
N SER A 8 -22.49 -71.10 55.36
CA SER A 8 -23.84 -71.70 55.52
C SER A 8 -24.68 -70.62 56.21
N GLY A 9 -25.88 -70.32 55.91
CA GLY A 9 -27.09 -71.18 56.17
C GLY A 9 -27.90 -70.67 57.33
N GLY A 10 -29.15 -70.20 57.13
CA GLY A 10 -30.08 -70.03 58.22
C GLY A 10 -31.16 -69.03 58.07
N ARG A 11 -32.25 -69.41 57.45
CA ARG A 11 -33.67 -69.10 57.65
C ARG A 11 -34.17 -67.86 58.38
N ALA A 12 -34.86 -67.04 57.55
CA ALA A 12 -36.27 -66.58 57.79
C ALA A 12 -36.62 -65.73 58.98
N ARG A 13 -37.07 -64.58 58.79
CA ARG A 13 -38.44 -64.14 59.01
C ARG A 13 -38.70 -62.76 58.41
N ALA A 14 -39.83 -62.69 57.73
CA ALA A 14 -40.45 -61.51 57.18
C ALA A 14 -40.88 -60.54 58.31
N ARG A 15 -40.72 -59.25 58.05
CA ARG A 15 -41.77 -58.21 58.18
C ARG A 15 -41.18 -56.82 58.18
N THR A 16 -41.90 -56.03 57.44
CA THR A 16 -41.95 -54.53 57.43
C THR A 16 -40.91 -53.83 56.55
N MET A 17 -41.22 -53.84 55.29
CA MET A 17 -40.93 -52.75 54.36
C MET A 17 -42.23 -52.01 54.10
N PRO A 18 -42.40 -50.75 54.50
CA PRO A 18 -42.97 -49.87 53.53
C PRO A 18 -42.46 -48.40 53.55
N LEU A 19 -41.66 -47.98 54.51
CA LEU A 19 -41.24 -46.56 54.51
C LEU A 19 -39.91 -46.32 53.78
N ALA A 20 -38.93 -47.19 53.86
CA ALA A 20 -37.66 -47.04 53.23
C ALA A 20 -37.73 -47.19 51.68
N MET A 21 -38.65 -48.15 51.26
CA MET A 21 -38.85 -48.32 49.80
C MET A 21 -39.69 -47.20 49.16
N ALA A 22 -40.60 -46.63 49.94
CA ALA A 22 -41.34 -45.44 49.50
C ALA A 22 -40.42 -44.21 49.42
N MET A 23 -39.52 -44.05 50.42
CA MET A 23 -38.49 -42.98 50.35
C MET A 23 -37.45 -43.21 49.29
N ALA A 24 -37.00 -44.46 49.03
CA ALA A 24 -36.10 -44.76 47.92
C ALA A 24 -36.82 -44.67 46.59
N LEU A 25 -38.11 -44.90 46.46
CA LEU A 25 -38.86 -44.63 45.23
C LEU A 25 -39.19 -43.16 45.09
N LEU A 26 -39.36 -42.40 46.16
CA LEU A 26 -39.44 -40.93 46.10
C LEU A 26 -38.09 -40.31 45.82
N CYS A 27 -36.99 -40.83 46.37
CA CYS A 27 -35.66 -40.38 46.00
C CYS A 27 -35.31 -40.81 44.57
N LEU A 28 -35.70 -41.98 44.06
CA LEU A 28 -35.56 -42.36 42.66
C LEU A 28 -36.48 -41.60 41.74
N ALA A 29 -37.69 -41.17 42.17
CA ALA A 29 -38.58 -40.28 41.42
C ALA A 29 -38.08 -38.84 41.45
N ILE A 30 -37.34 -38.41 42.49
CA ILE A 30 -36.65 -37.11 42.56
C ILE A 30 -35.32 -37.15 41.79
N ILE A 31 -34.69 -38.31 41.69
CA ILE A 31 -33.46 -38.52 40.88
C ILE A 31 -33.83 -38.83 39.43
N SER A 32 -35.01 -39.31 39.12
CA SER A 32 -35.55 -39.53 37.77
C SER A 32 -36.40 -38.36 37.26
N GLY A 33 -36.48 -37.25 38.02
CA GLY A 33 -36.74 -35.95 37.40
C GLY A 33 -35.53 -35.69 36.50
N GLY A 34 -35.54 -36.27 35.29
CA GLY A 34 -34.52 -36.10 34.29
C GLY A 34 -34.24 -34.64 34.19
N CYS A 35 -32.94 -34.29 34.06
CA CYS A 35 -32.59 -33.05 33.42
C CYS A 35 -33.31 -33.08 32.08
N GLU A 36 -34.54 -32.56 32.01
CA GLU A 36 -35.16 -32.22 30.74
C GLU A 36 -34.22 -31.18 30.16
N GLY A 37 -33.61 -31.53 29.07
CA GLY A 37 -32.85 -30.58 28.26
C GLY A 37 -33.72 -29.33 27.92
N CYS A 38 -33.30 -28.49 27.00
CA CYS A 38 -34.05 -27.31 26.59
C CYS A 38 -35.54 -27.61 26.38
N THR A 39 -36.38 -26.60 26.63
CA THR A 39 -37.85 -26.71 26.46
C THR A 39 -38.23 -26.96 25.00
N ASN A 40 -39.42 -27.52 24.77
CA ASN A 40 -39.92 -27.72 23.39
C ASN A 40 -40.05 -26.39 22.63
N ASP A 41 -40.37 -25.30 23.31
CA ASP A 41 -40.51 -23.97 22.74
C ASP A 41 -39.12 -23.42 22.33
N GLU A 42 -38.10 -23.58 23.16
CA GLU A 42 -36.71 -23.22 22.84
C GLU A 42 -36.18 -24.05 21.68
N ARG A 43 -36.42 -25.36 21.68
CA ARG A 43 -36.05 -26.24 20.59
C ARG A 43 -36.73 -25.84 19.26
N GLY A 44 -38.04 -25.53 19.34
CA GLY A 44 -38.81 -25.05 18.17
C GLY A 44 -38.20 -23.78 17.62
N ALA A 45 -37.90 -22.79 18.48
CA ALA A 45 -37.26 -21.53 18.10
C ALA A 45 -35.90 -21.74 17.44
N LEU A 46 -35.03 -22.62 17.99
CA LEU A 46 -33.73 -22.93 17.41
C LEU A 46 -33.84 -23.56 16.01
N LEU A 47 -34.82 -24.45 15.81
CA LEU A 47 -35.08 -25.03 14.48
C LEU A 47 -35.59 -24.01 13.46
N ASP A 48 -36.42 -23.04 13.90
CA ASP A 48 -36.89 -21.97 13.01
C ASP A 48 -35.74 -21.01 12.66
N ILE A 49 -34.87 -20.68 13.61
CA ILE A 49 -33.63 -19.93 13.42
C ILE A 49 -32.73 -20.64 12.41
N LEU A 50 -32.55 -21.95 12.55
CA LEU A 50 -31.74 -22.76 11.64
C LEU A 50 -32.30 -22.71 10.20
N ARG A 51 -33.62 -22.85 10.05
CA ARG A 51 -34.29 -22.80 8.74
C ARG A 51 -34.15 -21.43 8.08
N GLU A 52 -34.29 -20.36 8.84
CA GLU A 52 -34.23 -19.00 8.28
C GLU A 52 -32.81 -18.54 7.96
N LEU A 53 -31.84 -18.84 8.81
CA LEU A 53 -30.47 -18.34 8.66
C LEU A 53 -29.55 -19.25 7.84
N PHE A 54 -29.86 -20.57 7.75
CA PHE A 54 -28.97 -21.55 7.14
C PHE A 54 -29.63 -22.42 6.06
N TYR A 55 -30.81 -22.03 5.58
CA TYR A 55 -31.49 -22.74 4.48
C TYR A 55 -30.66 -22.69 3.20
N ASN A 56 -30.30 -23.89 2.66
CA ASN A 56 -29.41 -24.09 1.51
C ASN A 56 -27.91 -23.78 1.76
N ASP A 57 -27.44 -23.87 2.97
CA ASP A 57 -26.08 -23.51 3.32
C ASP A 57 -25.33 -24.72 3.91
N ASP A 58 -24.24 -25.16 3.29
CA ASP A 58 -23.41 -26.28 3.75
C ASP A 58 -22.69 -26.01 5.10
N LEU A 59 -22.71 -24.75 5.56
CA LEU A 59 -22.07 -24.29 6.79
C LEU A 59 -23.07 -24.15 7.96
N SER A 60 -24.10 -25.00 8.03
CA SER A 60 -25.00 -25.06 9.19
C SER A 60 -24.20 -25.34 10.49
N PRO A 61 -24.69 -24.91 11.67
CA PRO A 61 -23.97 -25.09 12.94
C PRO A 61 -23.77 -26.58 13.38
N GLY A 62 -24.01 -27.55 12.50
CA GLY A 62 -23.77 -28.96 12.73
C GLY A 62 -24.76 -29.60 13.75
N TRP A 63 -25.95 -29.00 13.91
CA TRP A 63 -26.97 -29.49 14.82
C TRP A 63 -27.55 -30.82 14.35
N ASN A 64 -27.36 -31.85 15.15
CA ASN A 64 -27.89 -33.15 14.82
C ASN A 64 -29.35 -33.27 15.30
N THR A 65 -30.27 -32.74 14.51
CA THR A 65 -31.70 -32.68 14.83
C THR A 65 -32.41 -34.02 14.79
N SER A 66 -31.80 -35.04 14.17
CA SER A 66 -32.37 -36.36 13.97
C SER A 66 -32.04 -37.35 15.11
N THR A 67 -30.96 -37.19 15.84
CA THR A 67 -30.47 -38.11 16.84
C THR A 67 -30.61 -37.61 18.29
N THR A 68 -30.68 -36.30 18.53
CA THR A 68 -30.79 -35.71 19.87
C THR A 68 -32.02 -34.81 20.00
N THR A 69 -32.89 -35.11 20.96
CA THR A 69 -34.04 -34.25 21.30
C THR A 69 -33.64 -33.07 22.20
N ASP A 70 -32.50 -33.18 22.89
CA ASP A 70 -31.97 -32.16 23.78
C ASP A 70 -31.11 -31.16 23.03
N CYS A 71 -31.58 -29.92 22.89
CA CYS A 71 -30.83 -28.86 22.21
C CYS A 71 -29.62 -28.34 23.03
N CYS A 72 -29.50 -28.67 24.29
CA CYS A 72 -28.33 -28.36 25.09
C CYS A 72 -27.08 -29.18 24.67
N LEU A 73 -27.28 -30.24 23.90
CA LEU A 73 -26.21 -31.05 23.30
C LEU A 73 -25.83 -30.59 21.88
N TRP A 74 -26.53 -29.59 21.36
CA TRP A 74 -26.20 -29.03 20.03
C TRP A 74 -24.98 -28.13 20.10
N GLY A 75 -24.10 -28.24 19.13
CA GLY A 75 -22.93 -27.36 19.03
C GLY A 75 -23.35 -25.90 19.06
N ARG A 76 -22.56 -25.03 19.73
CA ARG A 76 -22.80 -23.60 19.83
C ARG A 76 -24.07 -23.18 20.57
N VAL A 77 -24.75 -24.09 21.27
CA VAL A 77 -25.85 -23.82 22.22
C VAL A 77 -25.30 -24.05 23.62
N THR A 78 -25.47 -23.06 24.50
CA THR A 78 -25.07 -23.17 25.91
C THR A 78 -26.32 -23.11 26.78
N CYS A 79 -26.43 -24.05 27.74
CA CYS A 79 -27.54 -24.09 28.68
C CYS A 79 -27.08 -23.95 30.15
N ASN A 80 -27.97 -23.47 31.02
CA ASN A 80 -27.69 -23.43 32.45
C ASN A 80 -27.97 -24.78 33.13
N SER A 81 -27.15 -25.12 34.12
CA SER A 81 -27.33 -26.30 34.96
C SER A 81 -27.95 -25.88 36.32
N PRO A 82 -28.97 -26.56 36.87
CA PRO A 82 -29.58 -27.80 36.41
C PRO A 82 -30.86 -27.67 35.56
N ALA A 83 -31.27 -26.41 35.22
CA ALA A 83 -32.59 -26.18 34.61
C ALA A 83 -32.67 -26.52 33.11
N GLY A 84 -31.52 -26.70 32.43
CA GLY A 84 -31.44 -27.08 31.02
C GLY A 84 -31.93 -25.97 30.04
N ARG A 85 -32.06 -24.70 30.48
CA ARG A 85 -32.56 -23.58 29.65
C ARG A 85 -31.42 -22.96 28.83
N VAL A 86 -31.73 -22.59 27.60
CA VAL A 86 -30.75 -21.96 26.67
C VAL A 86 -30.34 -20.59 27.19
N THR A 87 -29.05 -20.41 27.51
CA THR A 87 -28.46 -19.18 28.00
C THR A 87 -27.51 -18.53 27.02
N GLY A 88 -26.92 -19.28 26.07
CA GLY A 88 -26.05 -18.77 25.04
C GLY A 88 -26.31 -19.40 23.69
N LEU A 89 -26.22 -18.59 22.64
CA LEU A 89 -26.40 -19.01 21.25
C LEU A 89 -25.37 -18.34 20.38
N ASP A 90 -24.47 -19.14 19.77
CA ASP A 90 -23.47 -18.65 18.82
C ASP A 90 -23.77 -19.16 17.41
N LEU A 91 -24.21 -18.23 16.55
CA LEU A 91 -24.50 -18.47 15.14
C LEU A 91 -23.46 -17.85 14.22
N SER A 92 -22.36 -17.35 14.77
CA SER A 92 -21.29 -16.68 14.04
C SER A 92 -20.65 -17.60 13.00
N ARG A 93 -20.17 -17.02 11.90
CA ARG A 93 -19.45 -17.74 10.85
C ARG A 93 -17.97 -17.40 10.86
N SER A 94 -17.14 -18.36 10.43
CA SER A 94 -15.69 -18.16 10.23
C SER A 94 -15.41 -17.39 8.95
N GLU A 95 -16.22 -17.59 7.90
CA GLU A 95 -16.08 -16.95 6.61
C GLU A 95 -17.34 -16.20 6.18
N PRO A 96 -17.22 -15.12 5.39
CA PRO A 96 -18.37 -14.35 4.91
C PRO A 96 -19.20 -15.19 3.93
N VAL A 97 -20.53 -15.06 3.99
CA VAL A 97 -21.47 -15.74 3.09
C VAL A 97 -21.35 -15.20 1.67
N ALA A 98 -21.34 -16.05 0.65
CA ALA A 98 -21.40 -15.63 -0.75
C ALA A 98 -22.78 -15.10 -1.19
N SER A 99 -23.83 -15.29 -0.38
CA SER A 99 -25.21 -14.90 -0.68
C SER A 99 -25.51 -13.40 -0.46
N SER A 100 -26.65 -12.93 -0.95
CA SER A 100 -27.15 -11.56 -0.77
C SER A 100 -27.42 -11.22 0.70
N SER A 101 -27.35 -9.92 1.07
CA SER A 101 -27.73 -9.39 2.38
C SER A 101 -29.15 -9.80 2.78
N ARG A 102 -29.38 -9.95 4.08
CA ARG A 102 -30.66 -10.46 4.62
C ARG A 102 -31.25 -9.56 5.72
N LEU A 103 -32.57 -9.58 5.86
CA LEU A 103 -33.31 -8.96 6.94
C LEU A 103 -33.64 -10.00 8.02
N LEU A 104 -33.24 -9.73 9.26
CA LEU A 104 -33.41 -10.66 10.39
C LEU A 104 -34.85 -10.60 10.94
N ASN A 105 -35.42 -11.76 11.21
CA ASN A 105 -36.67 -11.84 12.00
C ASN A 105 -36.34 -11.98 13.49
N THR A 106 -36.37 -10.90 14.23
CA THR A 106 -35.99 -10.86 15.66
C THR A 106 -36.95 -11.61 16.57
N THR A 107 -38.23 -11.79 16.16
CA THR A 107 -39.25 -12.42 16.99
C THR A 107 -39.00 -13.90 17.24
N MET A 108 -38.27 -14.58 16.35
CA MET A 108 -37.94 -16.00 16.48
C MET A 108 -37.03 -16.33 17.69
N PHE A 109 -36.34 -15.33 18.25
CA PHE A 109 -35.53 -15.50 19.45
C PHE A 109 -36.31 -15.36 20.75
N LEU A 110 -37.56 -14.86 20.72
CA LEU A 110 -38.32 -14.58 21.91
C LEU A 110 -38.60 -15.80 22.81
N PRO A 111 -38.78 -17.04 22.31
CA PRO A 111 -38.93 -18.19 23.19
C PRO A 111 -37.71 -18.47 24.09
N LEU A 112 -36.53 -17.93 23.73
CA LEU A 112 -35.26 -18.13 24.49
C LEU A 112 -35.18 -17.13 25.67
N GLN A 113 -36.11 -17.21 26.64
CA GLN A 113 -36.27 -16.22 27.73
C GLN A 113 -35.09 -16.17 28.71
N GLU A 114 -34.28 -17.23 28.78
CA GLU A 114 -33.09 -17.28 29.62
C GLU A 114 -31.81 -16.86 28.90
N LEU A 115 -31.93 -16.42 27.62
CA LEU A 115 -30.78 -16.06 26.78
C LEU A 115 -30.02 -14.89 27.38
N GLN A 116 -28.71 -15.07 27.59
CA GLN A 116 -27.77 -14.08 28.10
C GLN A 116 -26.77 -13.63 27.05
N GLU A 117 -26.40 -14.52 26.13
CA GLU A 117 -25.40 -14.29 25.09
C GLU A 117 -25.92 -14.68 23.73
N LEU A 118 -25.85 -13.76 22.77
CA LEU A 118 -26.26 -13.95 21.38
C LEU A 118 -25.19 -13.44 20.41
N HIS A 119 -24.59 -14.36 19.66
CA HIS A 119 -23.57 -14.03 18.66
C HIS A 119 -24.11 -14.29 17.26
N LEU A 120 -24.12 -13.25 16.41
CA LEU A 120 -24.66 -13.23 15.04
C LEU A 120 -23.66 -12.62 14.06
N SER A 121 -22.36 -12.77 14.31
CA SER A 121 -21.35 -12.16 13.46
C SER A 121 -21.22 -12.84 12.09
N ARG A 122 -20.88 -12.06 11.05
CA ARG A 122 -20.63 -12.52 9.66
C ARG A 122 -21.82 -13.20 8.98
N LEU A 123 -23.06 -12.81 9.33
CA LEU A 123 -24.30 -13.34 8.74
C LEU A 123 -24.88 -12.46 7.60
N LYS A 124 -24.23 -11.36 7.24
CA LYS A 124 -24.71 -10.37 6.26
C LYS A 124 -26.08 -9.77 6.62
N ILE A 125 -26.30 -9.52 7.90
CA ILE A 125 -27.52 -8.88 8.40
C ILE A 125 -27.49 -7.40 8.01
N GLN A 126 -28.49 -6.96 7.23
CA GLN A 126 -28.65 -5.57 6.81
C GLN A 126 -29.55 -4.77 7.79
N GLY A 127 -30.37 -5.47 8.56
CA GLY A 127 -31.35 -4.91 9.48
C GLY A 127 -32.41 -5.95 9.82
N CYS A 128 -33.57 -5.48 10.31
CA CYS A 128 -34.68 -6.34 10.70
C CYS A 128 -35.83 -6.31 9.70
N LYS A 129 -36.64 -7.37 9.68
CA LYS A 129 -37.90 -7.38 8.93
C LYS A 129 -38.86 -6.29 9.42
N PRO A 130 -39.71 -5.71 8.56
CA PRO A 130 -40.67 -4.70 8.96
C PRO A 130 -41.57 -5.16 10.15
N GLY A 131 -41.64 -4.34 11.19
CA GLY A 131 -42.40 -4.64 12.42
C GLY A 131 -41.74 -5.58 13.42
N ALA A 132 -40.46 -5.93 13.18
CA ALA A 132 -39.67 -6.81 14.05
C ALA A 132 -38.26 -6.24 14.21
N GLY A 133 -38.12 -5.02 14.71
CA GLY A 133 -36.80 -4.40 14.98
C GLY A 133 -36.08 -5.04 16.15
N PHE A 134 -34.83 -4.63 16.40
CA PHE A 134 -34.05 -5.15 17.55
C PHE A 134 -34.66 -4.81 18.90
N GLU A 135 -35.52 -3.75 18.99
CA GLU A 135 -36.27 -3.38 20.20
C GLU A 135 -37.13 -4.51 20.74
N VAL A 136 -37.53 -5.47 19.90
CA VAL A 136 -38.25 -6.69 20.30
C VAL A 136 -37.46 -7.49 21.35
N TRP A 137 -36.13 -7.47 21.30
CA TRP A 137 -35.26 -8.16 22.24
C TRP A 137 -35.23 -7.47 23.64
N SER A 138 -35.84 -6.30 23.82
CA SER A 138 -36.03 -5.75 25.16
C SER A 138 -36.87 -6.67 26.07
N LYS A 139 -37.63 -7.61 25.46
CA LYS A 139 -38.35 -8.69 26.17
C LYS A 139 -37.47 -9.83 26.65
N LEU A 140 -36.22 -9.92 26.18
CA LEU A 140 -35.20 -10.85 26.66
C LEU A 140 -34.45 -10.19 27.82
N GLU A 141 -35.06 -10.13 28.97
CA GLU A 141 -34.59 -9.35 30.14
C GLU A 141 -33.20 -9.81 30.66
N LYS A 142 -32.76 -11.00 30.26
CA LYS A 142 -31.48 -11.57 30.67
C LYS A 142 -30.37 -11.40 29.63
N LEU A 143 -30.67 -10.86 28.44
CA LEU A 143 -29.70 -10.68 27.37
C LEU A 143 -28.66 -9.63 27.74
N LYS A 144 -27.40 -10.04 27.95
CA LYS A 144 -26.28 -9.20 28.37
C LYS A 144 -25.26 -8.94 27.28
N ILE A 145 -25.05 -9.93 26.41
CA ILE A 145 -24.05 -9.89 25.35
C ILE A 145 -24.73 -10.02 24.01
N LEU A 146 -24.49 -9.06 23.12
CA LEU A 146 -24.97 -9.10 21.74
C LEU A 146 -23.79 -8.78 20.80
N ASP A 147 -23.53 -9.74 19.90
CA ASP A 147 -22.53 -9.60 18.87
C ASP A 147 -23.17 -9.57 17.48
N LEU A 148 -23.11 -8.43 16.82
CA LEU A 148 -23.54 -8.16 15.45
C LEU A 148 -22.36 -7.75 14.56
N SER A 149 -21.15 -8.09 14.93
CA SER A 149 -19.92 -7.70 14.21
C SER A 149 -19.83 -8.30 12.80
N TYR A 150 -19.13 -7.62 11.92
CA TYR A 150 -18.88 -8.04 10.54
C TYR A 150 -20.16 -8.34 9.74
N ASN A 151 -21.21 -7.58 9.95
CA ASN A 151 -22.39 -7.57 9.12
C ASN A 151 -22.35 -6.34 8.21
N ASP A 152 -21.53 -6.39 7.19
CA ASP A 152 -21.01 -5.35 6.28
C ASP A 152 -22.07 -4.46 5.60
N LYS A 153 -23.32 -4.56 6.02
CA LYS A 153 -24.45 -3.76 5.52
C LYS A 153 -25.47 -3.43 6.61
N LEU A 154 -25.12 -3.62 7.89
CA LEU A 154 -25.99 -3.23 8.97
C LEU A 154 -26.12 -1.70 8.99
N MET A 155 -27.34 -1.21 8.82
CA MET A 155 -27.63 0.21 8.66
C MET A 155 -27.67 0.94 10.01
N GLU A 156 -27.29 2.22 10.02
CA GLU A 156 -27.42 3.12 11.18
C GLU A 156 -28.84 3.20 11.76
N SER A 157 -29.86 2.99 10.93
CA SER A 157 -31.25 2.91 11.36
C SER A 157 -31.54 1.81 12.39
N ALA A 158 -30.61 0.84 12.57
CA ALA A 158 -30.71 -0.19 13.60
C ALA A 158 -30.37 0.32 15.01
N ILE A 159 -29.58 1.39 15.15
CA ILE A 159 -29.05 1.89 16.42
C ILE A 159 -30.18 2.28 17.41
N PRO A 160 -31.21 3.06 17.04
CA PRO A 160 -32.28 3.40 17.97
C PRO A 160 -33.00 2.17 18.54
N SER A 161 -33.16 1.11 17.75
CA SER A 161 -33.79 -0.13 18.20
C SER A 161 -32.89 -0.96 19.12
N LEU A 162 -31.54 -0.93 18.92
CA LEU A 162 -30.59 -1.56 19.82
C LEU A 162 -30.52 -0.87 21.18
N VAL A 163 -30.62 0.45 21.21
CA VAL A 163 -30.64 1.25 22.46
C VAL A 163 -31.80 0.88 23.36
N ALA A 164 -32.91 0.37 22.81
CA ALA A 164 -34.08 -0.07 23.57
C ALA A 164 -33.82 -1.33 24.45
N ILE A 165 -32.72 -2.07 24.19
CA ILE A 165 -32.39 -3.30 24.92
C ILE A 165 -31.58 -2.96 26.18
N VAL A 166 -32.28 -2.54 27.24
CA VAL A 166 -31.65 -2.00 28.47
C VAL A 166 -30.90 -3.02 29.32
N SER A 167 -31.07 -4.33 29.04
CA SER A 167 -30.38 -5.42 29.73
C SER A 167 -28.94 -5.61 29.26
N LEU A 168 -28.58 -5.08 28.08
CA LEU A 168 -27.24 -5.24 27.49
C LEU A 168 -26.14 -4.65 28.37
N ARG A 169 -25.02 -5.37 28.42
CA ARG A 169 -23.75 -4.98 29.05
C ARG A 169 -22.60 -4.97 28.06
N SER A 170 -22.63 -5.84 27.07
CA SER A 170 -21.60 -5.91 26.03
C SER A 170 -22.25 -5.88 24.65
N LEU A 171 -21.81 -4.95 23.83
CA LEU A 171 -22.31 -4.74 22.47
C LEU A 171 -21.12 -4.66 21.49
N PHE A 172 -21.12 -5.59 20.52
CA PHE A 172 -20.12 -5.66 19.47
C PHE A 172 -20.76 -5.33 18.12
N LEU A 173 -20.31 -4.25 17.50
CA LEU A 173 -20.78 -3.71 16.22
C LEU A 173 -19.61 -3.45 15.25
N ASN A 174 -18.43 -3.99 15.56
CA ASN A 174 -17.25 -3.78 14.73
C ASN A 174 -17.37 -4.48 13.37
N GLY A 175 -16.74 -3.89 12.33
CA GLY A 175 -16.77 -4.44 10.98
C GLY A 175 -18.14 -4.29 10.30
N ASN A 176 -18.77 -3.14 10.43
CA ASN A 176 -20.02 -2.76 9.76
C ASN A 176 -19.80 -1.48 8.93
N ASP A 177 -20.84 -0.89 8.37
CA ASP A 177 -20.80 0.31 7.52
C ASP A 177 -21.34 1.56 8.24
N PHE A 178 -21.15 1.69 9.55
CA PHE A 178 -21.58 2.89 10.25
C PHE A 178 -20.70 4.07 9.89
N SER A 179 -21.31 5.22 9.53
CA SER A 179 -20.59 6.38 8.99
C SER A 179 -20.71 7.64 9.84
N SER A 180 -21.69 7.74 10.74
CA SER A 180 -21.95 8.93 11.54
C SER A 180 -21.51 8.81 12.99
N ASN A 181 -20.93 9.88 13.57
CA ASN A 181 -20.64 9.96 15.00
C ASN A 181 -21.90 10.02 15.89
N LEU A 182 -23.07 10.27 15.31
CA LEU A 182 -24.36 10.14 15.99
C LEU A 182 -24.58 8.72 16.51
N THR A 183 -23.98 7.71 15.87
CA THR A 183 -23.98 6.32 16.36
C THR A 183 -23.39 6.24 17.76
N ILE A 184 -22.21 6.84 18.00
CA ILE A 184 -21.58 6.86 19.33
C ILE A 184 -22.47 7.63 20.33
N GLN A 185 -23.04 8.76 19.92
CA GLN A 185 -23.89 9.58 20.77
C GLN A 185 -25.14 8.81 21.21
N GLN A 186 -25.79 8.10 20.32
CA GLN A 186 -26.98 7.30 20.63
C GLN A 186 -26.67 6.12 21.55
N LEU A 187 -25.57 5.40 21.29
CA LEU A 187 -25.14 4.27 22.11
C LEU A 187 -24.68 4.69 23.53
N SER A 188 -24.24 5.93 23.72
CA SER A 188 -23.78 6.44 25.02
C SER A 188 -24.84 6.56 26.09
N ILE A 189 -26.13 6.39 25.74
CA ILE A 189 -27.24 6.35 26.68
C ILE A 189 -27.31 5.00 27.41
N MET A 190 -26.71 3.94 26.79
CA MET A 190 -26.74 2.57 27.34
C MET A 190 -25.77 2.41 28.50
N LYS A 191 -26.10 1.48 29.41
CA LYS A 191 -25.23 1.12 30.55
C LYS A 191 -24.35 -0.08 30.18
N LEU A 192 -23.41 0.14 29.25
CA LEU A 192 -22.51 -0.91 28.77
C LEU A 192 -21.23 -0.97 29.61
N ASP A 193 -20.75 -2.21 29.82
CA ASP A 193 -19.39 -2.51 30.33
C ASP A 193 -18.40 -2.63 29.17
N THR A 194 -18.89 -3.08 27.98
CA THR A 194 -18.11 -3.25 26.77
C THR A 194 -18.82 -2.66 25.56
N LEU A 195 -18.12 -1.81 24.82
CA LEU A 195 -18.55 -1.29 23.53
C LEU A 195 -17.41 -1.44 22.51
N ASP A 196 -17.69 -2.18 21.45
CA ASP A 196 -16.78 -2.30 20.29
C ASP A 196 -17.51 -1.89 19.01
N ILE A 197 -17.12 -0.76 18.46
CA ILE A 197 -17.57 -0.23 17.15
C ILE A 197 -16.37 0.09 16.25
N GLY A 198 -15.26 -0.59 16.44
CA GLY A 198 -14.10 -0.50 15.58
C GLY A 198 -14.36 -1.00 14.16
N ASN A 199 -13.44 -0.75 13.24
CA ASN A 199 -13.54 -1.17 11.84
C ASN A 199 -14.91 -0.79 11.22
N ASN A 200 -15.18 0.52 11.21
CA ASN A 200 -16.34 1.15 10.58
C ASN A 200 -15.88 2.42 9.85
N ASP A 201 -16.78 3.13 9.20
CA ASP A 201 -16.51 4.39 8.49
C ASP A 201 -16.95 5.63 9.30
N ILE A 202 -16.99 5.54 10.63
CA ILE A 202 -17.53 6.60 11.50
C ILE A 202 -16.69 7.86 11.37
N GLN A 203 -17.32 8.94 10.88
CA GLN A 203 -16.71 10.25 10.70
C GLN A 203 -17.17 11.23 11.78
N GLY A 204 -16.33 12.20 12.12
CA GLY A 204 -16.66 13.24 13.08
C GLY A 204 -15.78 13.17 14.33
N THR A 205 -16.12 13.97 15.33
CA THR A 205 -15.43 13.97 16.62
C THR A 205 -16.06 12.95 17.57
N ILE A 206 -15.26 12.44 18.51
CA ILE A 206 -15.80 11.62 19.62
C ILE A 206 -16.75 12.52 20.44
N PRO A 207 -18.05 12.19 20.57
CA PRO A 207 -19.00 13.03 21.30
C PRO A 207 -18.75 12.98 22.80
N THR A 208 -18.97 14.10 23.50
CA THR A 208 -18.83 14.18 24.96
C THR A 208 -19.80 13.28 25.72
N ASP A 209 -20.87 12.86 25.09
CA ASP A 209 -21.87 11.95 25.63
C ASP A 209 -21.29 10.61 26.06
N ILE A 210 -20.18 10.16 25.42
CA ILE A 210 -19.47 8.92 25.80
C ILE A 210 -19.05 8.93 27.29
N CYS A 211 -18.82 10.10 27.86
CA CYS A 211 -18.44 10.25 29.24
C CYS A 211 -19.55 9.91 30.25
N ASN A 212 -20.80 9.70 29.78
CA ASN A 212 -21.91 9.23 30.60
C ASN A 212 -21.81 7.73 30.92
N MET A 213 -21.02 6.98 30.14
CA MET A 213 -20.86 5.53 30.29
C MET A 213 -19.85 5.19 31.39
N ARG A 214 -20.14 5.51 32.65
CA ARG A 214 -19.20 5.42 33.77
C ARG A 214 -18.78 4.00 34.15
N ASP A 215 -19.61 3.00 33.80
CA ASP A 215 -19.36 1.58 34.05
C ASP A 215 -18.48 0.94 32.98
N LEU A 216 -18.15 1.68 31.89
CA LEU A 216 -17.43 1.17 30.73
C LEU A 216 -16.02 0.70 31.13
N GLN A 217 -15.73 -0.56 30.83
CA GLN A 217 -14.42 -1.21 31.02
C GLN A 217 -13.66 -1.40 29.74
N VAL A 218 -14.36 -1.61 28.62
CA VAL A 218 -13.77 -1.87 27.31
C VAL A 218 -14.40 -0.95 26.27
N LEU A 219 -13.55 -0.16 25.61
CA LEU A 219 -13.94 0.72 24.51
C LEU A 219 -13.00 0.52 23.32
N TYR A 220 -13.56 0.05 22.20
CA TYR A 220 -12.88 0.01 20.91
C TYR A 220 -13.57 0.93 19.90
N LEU A 221 -12.83 1.94 19.42
CA LEU A 221 -13.18 2.86 18.33
C LEU A 221 -12.15 2.81 17.21
N SER A 222 -11.28 1.80 17.23
CA SER A 222 -10.16 1.67 16.29
C SER A 222 -10.67 1.47 14.86
N ASP A 223 -9.84 1.86 13.87
CA ASP A 223 -10.12 1.69 12.45
C ASP A 223 -11.46 2.36 12.06
N ASN A 224 -11.47 3.69 12.19
CA ASN A 224 -12.57 4.59 11.84
C ASN A 224 -12.01 5.87 11.19
N LEU A 225 -12.86 6.80 10.82
CA LEU A 225 -12.51 8.08 10.22
C LEU A 225 -12.69 9.24 11.22
N LEU A 226 -12.49 8.98 12.52
CA LEU A 226 -12.63 9.96 13.58
C LEU A 226 -11.55 11.04 13.48
N PHE A 227 -11.91 12.28 13.85
CA PHE A 227 -11.00 13.42 13.87
C PHE A 227 -11.23 14.32 15.09
N GLY A 228 -10.35 15.35 15.22
CA GLY A 228 -10.43 16.27 16.38
C GLY A 228 -9.82 15.67 17.66
N GLU A 229 -10.01 16.33 18.77
CA GLU A 229 -9.39 15.95 20.05
C GLU A 229 -10.24 14.94 20.82
N ILE A 230 -9.58 14.11 21.65
CA ILE A 230 -10.25 13.23 22.60
C ILE A 230 -10.95 14.09 23.68
N PRO A 231 -12.24 13.87 23.98
CA PRO A 231 -12.93 14.63 25.01
C PRO A 231 -12.26 14.51 26.39
N SER A 232 -11.95 15.65 27.02
CA SER A 232 -11.25 15.68 28.30
C SER A 232 -12.06 15.01 29.44
N CYS A 233 -13.38 14.93 29.32
CA CYS A 233 -14.25 14.24 30.29
C CYS A 233 -14.01 12.71 30.34
N MET A 234 -13.41 12.09 29.32
CA MET A 234 -13.06 10.66 29.34
C MET A 234 -12.09 10.29 30.48
N GLN A 235 -11.35 11.27 31.03
CA GLN A 235 -10.56 11.05 32.25
C GLN A 235 -11.36 10.55 33.46
N ASN A 236 -12.70 10.67 33.44
CA ASN A 236 -13.59 10.23 34.51
C ASN A 236 -14.08 8.79 34.35
N LEU A 237 -13.74 8.12 33.22
CA LEU A 237 -14.05 6.72 32.96
C LEU A 237 -13.02 5.81 33.67
N THR A 238 -12.90 5.94 34.99
CA THR A 238 -11.85 5.29 35.78
C THR A 238 -11.96 3.77 35.86
N SER A 239 -13.11 3.20 35.47
CA SER A 239 -13.33 1.76 35.33
C SER A 239 -12.68 1.17 34.05
N LEU A 240 -12.21 2.04 33.13
CA LEU A 240 -11.73 1.62 31.82
C LEU A 240 -10.43 0.79 31.94
N ARG A 241 -10.48 -0.43 31.43
CA ARG A 241 -9.37 -1.40 31.38
C ARG A 241 -8.75 -1.46 29.99
N ILE A 242 -9.58 -1.31 28.95
CA ILE A 242 -9.10 -1.36 27.56
C ILE A 242 -9.59 -0.13 26.82
N LEU A 243 -8.66 0.60 26.22
CA LEU A 243 -8.93 1.73 25.32
C LEU A 243 -8.20 1.53 23.99
N GLY A 244 -8.96 1.22 22.95
CA GLY A 244 -8.49 1.10 21.57
C GLY A 244 -9.00 2.23 20.71
N LEU A 245 -8.13 3.11 20.24
CA LEU A 245 -8.43 4.24 19.34
C LEU A 245 -7.58 4.21 18.07
N SER A 246 -6.81 3.16 17.84
CA SER A 246 -5.86 3.05 16.72
C SER A 246 -6.52 3.25 15.35
N GLU A 247 -5.73 3.60 14.33
CA GLU A 247 -6.19 3.74 12.94
C GLU A 247 -7.31 4.79 12.76
N ASN A 248 -7.14 5.94 13.45
CA ASN A 248 -7.94 7.14 13.24
C ASN A 248 -6.99 8.28 12.87
N ASN A 249 -6.48 8.29 11.66
CA ASN A 249 -5.34 9.12 11.22
C ASN A 249 -5.48 10.64 11.47
N ARG A 250 -6.70 11.14 11.70
CA ARG A 250 -7.02 12.55 11.94
C ARG A 250 -7.42 12.84 13.39
N LEU A 251 -7.42 11.80 14.27
CA LEU A 251 -7.70 11.97 15.70
C LEU A 251 -6.46 12.53 16.39
N ILE A 252 -6.62 13.66 17.08
CA ILE A 252 -5.54 14.39 17.74
C ILE A 252 -5.45 13.99 19.21
N VAL A 253 -4.29 13.50 19.61
CA VAL A 253 -4.00 13.12 21.00
C VAL A 253 -2.85 13.98 21.52
N LYS A 254 -3.16 14.95 22.38
CA LYS A 254 -2.19 15.89 22.94
C LYS A 254 -1.59 15.39 24.26
N PHE A 255 -0.28 15.51 24.38
CA PHE A 255 0.49 15.21 25.60
C PHE A 255 1.21 16.47 26.12
N PRO A 256 1.45 16.62 27.46
CA PRO A 256 1.00 15.72 28.53
C PRO A 256 -0.53 15.75 28.72
N SER A 257 -1.13 14.58 28.94
CA SER A 257 -2.57 14.45 29.12
C SER A 257 -2.91 13.94 30.49
N LEU A 258 -3.74 14.70 31.25
CA LEU A 258 -4.33 14.25 32.51
C LEU A 258 -5.25 13.03 32.32
N LEU A 259 -5.79 12.85 31.11
CA LEU A 259 -6.63 11.73 30.75
C LEU A 259 -5.95 10.39 31.11
N PHE A 260 -4.78 10.15 30.53
CA PHE A 260 -4.08 8.88 30.74
C PHE A 260 -3.54 8.72 32.18
N ALA A 261 -3.13 9.80 32.83
CA ALA A 261 -2.66 9.75 34.21
C ALA A 261 -3.75 9.31 35.20
N LYS A 262 -5.04 9.56 34.90
CA LYS A 262 -6.17 9.19 35.78
C LYS A 262 -6.78 7.82 35.51
N LEU A 263 -6.59 7.26 34.32
CA LEU A 263 -7.13 5.95 33.93
C LEU A 263 -6.26 4.80 34.47
N THR A 264 -6.04 4.75 35.76
CA THR A 264 -5.08 3.83 36.41
C THR A 264 -5.48 2.34 36.35
N SER A 265 -6.73 2.04 35.95
CA SER A 265 -7.22 0.67 35.73
C SER A 265 -6.84 0.09 34.36
N LEU A 266 -6.20 0.89 33.50
CA LEU A 266 -5.84 0.44 32.15
C LEU A 266 -4.90 -0.76 32.16
N GLU A 267 -5.32 -1.78 31.41
CA GLU A 267 -4.56 -2.98 31.07
C GLU A 267 -4.02 -2.91 29.65
N LYS A 268 -4.81 -2.28 28.74
CA LYS A 268 -4.45 -2.13 27.33
C LYS A 268 -4.76 -0.72 26.84
N LEU A 269 -3.77 -0.05 26.28
CA LEU A 269 -3.88 1.25 25.62
C LEU A 269 -3.31 1.15 24.21
N SER A 270 -4.12 1.45 23.19
CA SER A 270 -3.69 1.44 21.80
C SER A 270 -4.08 2.73 21.10
N LEU A 271 -3.08 3.49 20.61
CA LEU A 271 -3.20 4.79 19.94
C LEU A 271 -2.40 4.81 18.62
N VAL A 272 -2.18 3.65 18.00
CA VAL A 272 -1.39 3.50 16.78
C VAL A 272 -2.04 4.25 15.62
N ASN A 273 -1.22 4.90 14.76
CA ASN A 273 -1.67 5.62 13.56
C ASN A 273 -2.76 6.67 13.84
N ASN A 274 -2.51 7.49 14.89
CA ASN A 274 -3.23 8.72 15.16
C ASN A 274 -2.30 9.92 15.05
N SER A 275 -2.83 11.14 15.13
CA SER A 275 -2.04 12.37 15.22
C SER A 275 -1.67 12.64 16.68
N LEU A 276 -0.57 12.02 17.13
CA LEU A 276 -0.05 12.25 18.49
C LEU A 276 0.81 13.53 18.50
N GLU A 277 0.62 14.37 19.51
CA GLU A 277 1.32 15.65 19.66
C GLU A 277 1.87 15.85 21.08
N GLY A 278 3.01 16.54 21.21
CA GLY A 278 3.60 16.93 22.47
C GLY A 278 4.55 15.89 23.05
N VAL A 279 4.70 15.87 24.36
CA VAL A 279 5.69 15.04 25.07
C VAL A 279 5.00 14.13 26.09
N LEU A 280 5.13 12.83 25.91
CA LEU A 280 4.75 11.83 26.91
C LEU A 280 5.96 11.47 27.77
N SER A 281 5.95 11.84 29.04
CA SER A 281 6.88 11.29 30.02
C SER A 281 6.36 9.96 30.56
N LEU A 282 7.20 8.93 30.54
CA LEU A 282 6.86 7.60 31.06
C LEU A 282 6.44 7.62 32.55
N SER A 283 6.94 8.60 33.32
CA SER A 283 6.54 8.82 34.72
C SER A 283 5.03 9.03 34.90
N SER A 284 4.31 9.49 33.86
CA SER A 284 2.85 9.62 33.90
C SER A 284 2.12 8.27 34.00
N LEU A 285 2.78 7.16 33.63
CA LEU A 285 2.25 5.80 33.68
C LEU A 285 2.69 5.00 34.92
N GLN A 286 3.41 5.59 35.87
CA GLN A 286 3.91 4.90 37.04
C GLN A 286 2.85 4.27 37.97
N ASN A 287 1.59 4.74 37.88
CA ASN A 287 0.46 4.20 38.63
C ASN A 287 -0.31 3.09 37.92
N HIS A 288 0.03 2.75 36.67
CA HIS A 288 -0.68 1.76 35.86
C HIS A 288 -0.10 0.36 36.09
N ARG A 289 -0.34 -0.21 37.27
CA ARG A 289 0.25 -1.50 37.68
C ARG A 289 -0.25 -2.71 36.89
N GLN A 290 -1.40 -2.58 36.21
CA GLN A 290 -2.02 -3.64 35.45
C GLN A 290 -1.77 -3.54 33.95
N LEU A 291 -1.02 -2.53 33.50
CA LEU A 291 -0.78 -2.30 32.08
C LEU A 291 0.08 -3.44 31.49
N THR A 292 -0.51 -4.18 30.57
CA THR A 292 0.16 -5.28 29.86
C THR A 292 0.41 -4.96 28.40
N LYS A 293 -0.36 -4.02 27.83
CA LYS A 293 -0.24 -3.63 26.43
C LYS A 293 -0.22 -2.11 26.30
N LEU A 294 0.87 -1.58 25.74
CA LEU A 294 1.05 -0.16 25.43
C LEU A 294 1.46 -0.01 23.97
N GLU A 295 0.60 0.59 23.19
CA GLU A 295 0.83 0.79 21.75
C GLU A 295 0.66 2.27 21.39
N LEU A 296 1.74 2.92 21.05
CA LEU A 296 1.83 4.30 20.61
C LEU A 296 2.57 4.35 19.27
N ALA A 297 1.93 4.88 18.22
CA ALA A 297 2.60 5.17 16.98
C ALA A 297 1.99 6.45 16.39
N SER A 298 2.84 7.44 16.11
CA SER A 298 2.40 8.71 15.57
C SER A 298 2.42 8.69 14.04
N SER A 299 1.40 9.27 13.41
CA SER A 299 1.41 9.57 11.98
C SER A 299 2.19 10.86 11.64
N GLY A 300 2.55 11.68 12.64
CA GLY A 300 3.27 12.95 12.49
C GLY A 300 4.59 12.98 13.25
N ASN A 301 5.36 14.06 13.06
CA ASN A 301 6.69 14.23 13.67
C ASN A 301 6.69 15.08 14.96
N ASN A 302 5.52 15.43 15.48
CA ASN A 302 5.40 16.37 16.62
C ASN A 302 5.25 15.68 17.97
N PHE A 303 5.47 14.37 18.04
CA PHE A 303 5.30 13.58 19.25
C PHE A 303 6.65 13.03 19.76
N HIS A 304 6.85 13.12 21.08
CA HIS A 304 8.05 12.63 21.75
C HIS A 304 7.70 11.77 22.94
N VAL A 305 8.37 10.63 23.10
CA VAL A 305 8.29 9.81 24.31
C VAL A 305 9.61 9.94 25.09
N GLN A 306 9.53 10.35 26.33
CA GLN A 306 10.68 10.47 27.25
C GLN A 306 10.63 9.38 28.33
N THR A 307 11.71 8.61 28.45
CA THR A 307 11.83 7.51 29.39
C THR A 307 12.95 7.71 30.40
N GLU A 308 13.91 8.64 30.13
CA GLU A 308 15.15 8.80 30.88
C GLU A 308 15.20 10.06 31.78
N ASN A 309 14.30 11.03 31.58
CA ASN A 309 14.27 12.26 32.36
C ASN A 309 12.88 12.55 32.96
N PRO A 310 12.64 12.18 34.22
CA PRO A 310 13.43 11.29 35.07
C PRO A 310 13.39 9.84 34.58
N ALA A 311 14.48 9.08 34.76
CA ALA A 311 14.47 7.64 34.54
C ALA A 311 13.39 7.01 35.43
N THR A 312 12.47 6.28 34.83
CA THR A 312 11.28 5.78 35.53
C THR A 312 11.11 4.31 35.21
N ASP A 313 11.19 3.48 36.24
CA ASP A 313 10.79 2.09 36.13
C ASP A 313 9.25 1.99 36.12
N LEU A 314 8.72 1.25 35.16
CA LEU A 314 7.30 0.88 35.13
C LEU A 314 7.07 -0.27 36.09
N PRO A 315 6.17 -0.15 37.08
CA PRO A 315 5.83 -1.25 37.99
C PRO A 315 5.08 -2.39 37.32
N ALA A 316 4.48 -2.10 36.17
CA ALA A 316 3.79 -3.07 35.33
C ALA A 316 4.79 -3.89 34.49
N GLN A 317 4.49 -5.17 34.28
CA GLN A 317 5.21 -6.02 33.33
C GLN A 317 4.46 -6.03 32.01
N ILE A 318 5.01 -5.33 31.03
CA ILE A 318 4.43 -5.19 29.70
C ILE A 318 4.63 -6.49 28.92
N GLN A 319 3.62 -6.92 28.18
CA GLN A 319 3.68 -8.03 27.23
C GLN A 319 3.84 -7.52 25.80
N VAL A 320 3.08 -6.49 25.43
CA VAL A 320 3.13 -5.90 24.09
C VAL A 320 3.49 -4.42 24.21
N LEU A 321 4.62 -4.05 23.65
CA LEU A 321 5.13 -2.69 23.61
C LEU A 321 5.32 -2.22 22.17
N VAL A 322 4.58 -1.21 21.76
CA VAL A 322 4.77 -0.51 20.48
C VAL A 322 5.03 0.95 20.75
N LEU A 323 6.22 1.43 20.40
CA LEU A 323 6.65 2.83 20.47
C LEU A 323 7.23 3.24 19.10
N ARG A 324 6.42 3.08 18.03
CA ARG A 324 6.86 3.30 16.65
C ARG A 324 6.70 4.77 16.25
N ASN A 325 7.73 5.35 15.61
CA ASN A 325 7.72 6.75 15.15
C ASN A 325 7.37 7.74 16.27
N CYS A 326 7.97 7.54 17.46
CA CYS A 326 7.67 8.31 18.66
C CYS A 326 8.81 9.29 19.05
N ASN A 327 9.82 9.47 18.21
CA ASN A 327 11.05 10.23 18.54
C ASN A 327 11.52 9.92 19.97
N LEU A 328 11.70 8.63 20.25
CA LEU A 328 11.94 8.05 21.57
C LEU A 328 13.25 8.58 22.16
N ASN A 329 13.16 9.23 23.33
CA ASN A 329 14.27 9.93 24.02
C ASN A 329 14.96 11.01 23.17
N GLY A 330 14.30 11.49 22.10
CA GLY A 330 14.76 12.58 21.25
C GLY A 330 16.14 12.31 20.64
N ASN A 331 17.00 13.32 20.63
CA ASN A 331 18.33 13.23 20.00
C ASN A 331 19.35 12.37 20.78
N SER A 332 19.02 11.89 21.99
CA SER A 332 19.96 11.05 22.75
C SER A 332 20.17 9.67 22.14
N GLY A 333 19.19 9.17 21.42
CA GLY A 333 19.20 7.84 20.81
C GLY A 333 19.32 6.67 21.79
N ILE A 334 19.06 6.91 23.07
CA ILE A 334 19.23 5.90 24.12
C ILE A 334 18.04 4.97 24.14
N VAL A 335 18.29 3.65 24.12
CA VAL A 335 17.27 2.62 24.35
C VAL A 335 16.71 2.77 25.76
N PRO A 336 15.38 2.73 25.95
CA PRO A 336 14.77 2.93 27.26
C PRO A 336 15.29 2.00 28.35
N SER A 337 15.81 2.56 29.44
CA SER A 337 16.44 1.81 30.55
C SER A 337 15.45 0.93 31.32
N PHE A 338 14.15 1.31 31.38
CA PHE A 338 13.11 0.53 32.05
C PHE A 338 12.95 -0.87 31.46
N LEU A 339 13.30 -1.04 30.18
CA LEU A 339 13.21 -2.35 29.48
C LEU A 339 14.14 -3.41 30.11
N LEU A 340 15.20 -3.00 30.82
CA LEU A 340 16.09 -3.92 31.55
C LEU A 340 15.34 -4.70 32.66
N HIS A 341 14.24 -4.13 33.17
CA HIS A 341 13.43 -4.70 34.24
C HIS A 341 12.14 -5.37 33.70
N GLN A 342 11.96 -5.42 32.40
CA GLN A 342 10.83 -6.11 31.75
C GLN A 342 11.26 -7.54 31.38
N HIS A 343 10.52 -8.53 31.87
CA HIS A 343 10.83 -9.96 31.67
C HIS A 343 9.65 -10.76 31.09
N LYS A 344 8.54 -10.07 30.73
CA LYS A 344 7.33 -10.68 30.18
C LYS A 344 6.98 -10.18 28.78
N LEU A 345 7.93 -9.51 28.11
CA LEU A 345 7.71 -9.04 26.77
C LEU A 345 7.51 -10.21 25.81
N GLU A 346 6.44 -10.14 25.03
CA GLU A 346 6.07 -11.07 23.97
C GLU A 346 6.23 -10.43 22.59
N SER A 347 5.98 -9.12 22.50
CA SER A 347 6.12 -8.33 21.27
C SER A 347 6.66 -6.94 21.60
N VAL A 348 7.71 -6.52 20.85
CA VAL A 348 8.31 -5.20 20.95
C VAL A 348 8.47 -4.60 19.57
N ASP A 349 7.91 -3.40 19.35
CA ASP A 349 8.14 -2.56 18.17
C ASP A 349 8.61 -1.18 18.61
N MET A 350 9.88 -0.86 18.37
CA MET A 350 10.48 0.47 18.55
C MET A 350 11.04 1.00 17.22
N SER A 351 10.45 0.60 16.12
CA SER A 351 10.87 1.01 14.78
C SER A 351 10.65 2.50 14.52
N ASN A 352 11.38 3.02 13.55
CA ASN A 352 11.27 4.40 13.09
C ASN A 352 11.46 5.43 14.23
N ASN A 353 12.52 5.22 15.04
CA ASN A 353 13.00 6.15 16.04
C ASN A 353 14.45 6.54 15.67
N ASN A 354 15.12 7.26 16.49
CA ASN A 354 16.54 7.59 16.28
C ASN A 354 17.44 6.86 17.27
N LEU A 355 17.06 5.63 17.66
CA LEU A 355 17.80 4.83 18.63
C LEU A 355 19.15 4.40 18.07
N SER A 356 20.19 4.42 18.92
CA SER A 356 21.56 4.18 18.51
C SER A 356 22.31 3.30 19.52
N GLY A 357 23.56 2.99 19.22
CA GLY A 357 24.39 2.11 20.02
C GLY A 357 24.40 0.68 19.47
N ASN A 358 24.80 -0.28 20.29
CA ASN A 358 24.79 -1.69 19.91
C ASN A 358 23.38 -2.24 19.86
N PHE A 359 23.17 -3.23 18.97
CA PHE A 359 21.92 -3.97 18.91
C PHE A 359 21.57 -4.53 20.32
N PRO A 360 20.33 -4.30 20.81
CA PRO A 360 19.98 -4.65 22.20
C PRO A 360 19.63 -6.16 22.34
N SER A 361 20.59 -7.04 22.10
CA SER A 361 20.42 -8.51 22.21
C SER A 361 19.94 -8.95 23.59
N TRP A 362 20.23 -8.18 24.64
CA TRP A 362 19.73 -8.42 26.00
C TRP A 362 18.19 -8.41 26.09
N LEU A 363 17.47 -7.70 25.19
CA LEU A 363 16.01 -7.77 25.15
C LEU A 363 15.53 -9.20 24.85
N ILE A 364 16.21 -9.89 23.92
CA ILE A 364 15.92 -11.27 23.57
C ILE A 364 16.27 -12.16 24.77
N GLU A 365 17.44 -11.96 25.39
CA GLU A 365 17.95 -12.79 26.47
C GLU A 365 17.15 -12.69 27.78
N ASN A 366 16.59 -11.51 28.05
CA ASN A 366 15.82 -11.25 29.27
C ASN A 366 14.35 -11.68 29.15
N ASN A 367 13.83 -11.87 27.91
CA ASN A 367 12.41 -12.13 27.68
C ASN A 367 12.20 -13.45 26.93
N VAL A 368 12.14 -14.55 27.67
CA VAL A 368 12.05 -15.94 27.12
C VAL A 368 10.82 -16.18 26.26
N ASN A 369 9.76 -15.40 26.39
CA ASN A 369 8.52 -15.49 25.60
C ASN A 369 8.50 -14.50 24.42
N LEU A 370 9.54 -13.72 24.19
CA LEU A 370 9.59 -12.74 23.11
C LEU A 370 9.48 -13.47 21.75
N SER A 371 8.40 -13.21 21.06
CA SER A 371 8.07 -13.82 19.76
C SER A 371 8.29 -12.85 18.60
N HIS A 372 8.10 -11.53 18.83
CA HIS A 372 8.20 -10.49 17.81
C HIS A 372 9.11 -9.36 18.30
N LEU A 373 10.15 -9.06 17.51
CA LEU A 373 11.06 -7.94 17.77
C LEU A 373 11.24 -7.10 16.50
N VAL A 374 10.77 -5.85 16.55
CA VAL A 374 10.83 -4.90 15.43
C VAL A 374 11.61 -3.67 15.86
N LEU A 375 12.82 -3.50 15.31
CA LEU A 375 13.76 -2.42 15.59
C LEU A 375 14.19 -1.69 14.31
N GLY A 376 13.44 -1.88 13.22
CA GLY A 376 13.75 -1.31 11.92
C GLY A 376 13.78 0.23 11.93
N SER A 377 14.48 0.83 10.96
CA SER A 377 14.59 2.29 10.81
C SER A 377 15.08 3.00 12.07
N ASN A 378 16.25 2.57 12.56
CA ASN A 378 16.98 3.16 13.66
C ASN A 378 18.47 3.35 13.29
N SER A 379 19.34 3.57 14.25
CA SER A 379 20.79 3.73 14.05
C SER A 379 21.61 2.71 14.84
N PHE A 380 21.07 1.52 15.08
CA PHE A 380 21.81 0.44 15.75
C PHE A 380 22.98 -0.05 14.91
N ALA A 381 24.10 -0.34 15.59
CA ALA A 381 25.32 -0.81 14.95
C ALA A 381 25.84 -2.09 15.62
N GLY A 382 26.95 -2.63 15.07
CA GLY A 382 27.61 -3.81 15.65
C GLY A 382 26.95 -5.13 15.24
N PRO A 383 27.21 -6.20 15.98
CA PRO A 383 26.69 -7.54 15.67
C PRO A 383 25.24 -7.74 16.12
N LEU A 384 24.51 -8.51 15.36
CA LEU A 384 23.20 -9.05 15.72
C LEU A 384 23.41 -10.36 16.50
N LEU A 385 23.60 -10.32 17.82
CA LEU A 385 23.91 -11.55 18.56
C LEU A 385 23.21 -11.62 19.92
N PRO A 386 22.28 -12.57 20.13
CA PRO A 386 22.06 -13.12 21.46
C PRO A 386 23.16 -14.13 21.81
N SER A 387 23.64 -14.12 23.05
CA SER A 387 24.63 -15.08 23.56
C SER A 387 24.02 -16.44 23.92
N LYS A 388 22.69 -16.52 23.98
CA LYS A 388 21.93 -17.72 24.37
C LYS A 388 20.94 -18.11 23.29
N VAL A 389 20.65 -19.43 23.22
CA VAL A 389 19.58 -19.96 22.36
C VAL A 389 18.23 -19.42 22.81
N HIS A 390 17.44 -18.89 21.86
CA HIS A 390 16.10 -18.36 22.11
C HIS A 390 15.10 -19.00 21.15
N THR A 391 14.20 -19.84 21.69
CA THR A 391 13.29 -20.67 20.89
C THR A 391 11.91 -20.04 20.63
N SER A 392 11.56 -18.94 21.29
CA SER A 392 10.25 -18.31 21.13
C SER A 392 10.23 -17.25 20.02
N LEU A 393 11.39 -16.70 19.63
CA LEU A 393 11.45 -15.63 18.62
C LEU A 393 11.12 -16.18 17.24
N GLN A 394 10.07 -15.62 16.64
CA GLN A 394 9.55 -16.01 15.32
C GLN A 394 9.69 -14.88 14.28
N TRP A 395 9.66 -13.63 14.74
CA TRP A 395 9.71 -12.44 13.90
C TRP A 395 10.82 -11.51 14.34
N LEU A 396 11.75 -11.22 13.44
CA LEU A 396 12.85 -10.29 13.66
C LEU A 396 12.93 -9.30 12.51
N ASP A 397 12.70 -8.02 12.79
CA ASP A 397 12.96 -6.92 11.87
C ASP A 397 13.98 -5.96 12.48
N ALA A 398 15.17 -5.91 11.89
CA ALA A 398 16.23 -4.97 12.21
C ALA A 398 16.68 -4.21 10.94
N SER A 399 15.76 -4.03 10.00
CA SER A 399 16.00 -3.34 8.72
C SER A 399 16.37 -1.87 8.92
N SER A 400 17.01 -1.27 7.92
CA SER A 400 17.35 0.17 7.91
C SER A 400 18.08 0.61 9.19
N ASN A 401 19.20 -0.04 9.47
CA ASN A 401 20.11 0.24 10.60
C ASN A 401 21.56 0.34 10.09
N ARG A 402 22.54 0.23 10.98
CA ARG A 402 23.98 0.23 10.66
C ARG A 402 24.66 -1.08 11.09
N LEU A 403 23.90 -2.18 11.10
CA LEU A 403 24.41 -3.49 11.50
C LEU A 403 25.38 -4.01 10.43
N SER A 404 26.46 -4.66 10.85
CA SER A 404 27.53 -5.05 9.93
C SER A 404 27.98 -6.49 10.05
N ILE A 405 27.65 -7.16 11.15
CA ILE A 405 28.09 -8.53 11.46
C ILE A 405 26.88 -9.42 11.64
N LEU A 406 26.74 -10.41 10.78
CA LEU A 406 25.72 -11.43 10.88
C LEU A 406 26.32 -12.70 11.50
N PRO A 407 25.67 -13.28 12.55
CA PRO A 407 26.18 -14.48 13.17
C PRO A 407 26.13 -15.68 12.21
N VAL A 408 27.22 -16.45 12.17
CA VAL A 408 27.28 -17.67 11.34
C VAL A 408 26.40 -18.80 11.85
N ASP A 409 26.02 -18.75 13.12
CA ASP A 409 25.25 -19.75 13.87
C ASP A 409 23.81 -19.29 14.20
N ILE A 410 23.25 -18.36 13.44
CA ILE A 410 21.89 -17.82 13.65
C ILE A 410 20.82 -18.95 13.68
N ASN A 411 21.02 -20.03 12.93
CA ASN A 411 20.14 -21.19 12.93
C ASN A 411 20.18 -21.97 14.27
N ILE A 412 21.25 -21.84 15.05
CA ILE A 412 21.39 -22.47 16.37
C ILE A 412 20.83 -21.56 17.44
N THR A 413 21.17 -20.26 17.39
CA THR A 413 20.78 -19.29 18.40
C THR A 413 19.31 -18.88 18.30
N LEU A 414 18.74 -18.81 17.10
CA LEU A 414 17.36 -18.39 16.82
C LEU A 414 16.66 -19.38 15.86
N PRO A 415 16.47 -20.67 16.26
CA PRO A 415 16.07 -21.75 15.34
C PRO A 415 14.65 -21.63 14.79
N ASN A 416 13.74 -20.93 15.48
CA ASN A 416 12.32 -20.89 15.16
C ASN A 416 11.89 -19.61 14.43
N LEU A 417 12.85 -18.77 13.98
CA LEU A 417 12.53 -17.62 13.17
C LEU A 417 11.81 -18.04 11.88
N SER A 418 10.66 -17.44 11.65
CA SER A 418 9.86 -17.56 10.43
C SER A 418 10.00 -16.35 9.52
N TYR A 419 10.28 -15.18 10.08
CA TYR A 419 10.49 -13.93 9.40
C TYR A 419 11.77 -13.24 9.87
N ILE A 420 12.63 -12.89 8.91
CA ILE A 420 13.86 -12.13 9.15
C ILE A 420 13.93 -11.00 8.12
N SER A 421 14.00 -9.75 8.57
CA SER A 421 14.34 -8.59 7.75
C SER A 421 15.57 -7.89 8.32
N LEU A 422 16.63 -7.88 7.51
CA LEU A 422 17.91 -7.20 7.79
C LEU A 422 18.25 -6.22 6.65
N SER A 423 17.26 -5.84 5.85
CA SER A 423 17.45 -4.97 4.70
C SER A 423 17.95 -3.58 5.09
N GLY A 424 18.66 -2.90 4.16
CA GLY A 424 19.12 -1.53 4.40
C GLY A 424 20.12 -1.41 5.55
N ASN A 425 21.08 -2.32 5.62
CA ASN A 425 22.14 -2.33 6.62
C ASN A 425 23.55 -2.28 5.96
N SER A 426 24.58 -2.61 6.70
CA SER A 426 25.97 -2.61 6.23
C SER A 426 26.59 -4.01 6.25
N TYR A 427 25.76 -5.06 6.15
CA TYR A 427 26.26 -6.43 6.09
C TYR A 427 27.09 -6.66 4.84
N MET A 428 28.20 -7.40 4.99
CA MET A 428 29.12 -7.70 3.89
C MET A 428 29.63 -9.14 3.96
N GLY A 429 30.24 -9.59 2.87
CA GLY A 429 30.79 -10.93 2.75
C GLY A 429 29.79 -11.89 2.10
N ASN A 430 29.98 -13.18 2.37
CA ASN A 430 29.22 -14.24 1.70
C ASN A 430 27.81 -14.42 2.29
N PHE A 431 26.91 -14.98 1.50
CA PHE A 431 25.58 -15.40 1.94
C PHE A 431 25.71 -16.48 3.05
N PRO A 432 25.12 -16.30 4.23
CA PRO A 432 25.25 -17.26 5.31
C PRO A 432 24.52 -18.58 5.02
N SER A 433 25.26 -19.66 4.88
CA SER A 433 24.69 -21.00 4.67
C SER A 433 23.78 -21.47 5.79
N SER A 434 23.88 -20.87 7.01
CA SER A 434 23.01 -21.17 8.16
C SER A 434 21.52 -20.97 7.87
N PHE A 435 21.14 -20.04 6.97
CA PHE A 435 19.74 -19.85 6.59
C PHE A 435 19.12 -21.10 5.95
N SER A 436 19.89 -21.90 5.22
CA SER A 436 19.40 -23.13 4.60
C SER A 436 19.04 -24.25 5.61
N TYR A 437 19.47 -24.11 6.87
CA TYR A 437 19.15 -25.05 7.95
C TYR A 437 17.99 -24.55 8.83
N MET A 438 17.43 -23.39 8.55
CA MET A 438 16.30 -22.82 9.31
C MET A 438 14.97 -23.31 8.74
N ASN A 439 14.50 -24.46 9.18
CA ASN A 439 13.28 -25.10 8.64
C ASN A 439 11.99 -24.29 8.87
N SER A 440 11.95 -23.38 9.83
CA SER A 440 10.80 -22.52 10.11
C SER A 440 10.77 -21.25 9.25
N LEU A 441 11.87 -20.94 8.55
CA LEU A 441 12.04 -19.68 7.82
C LEU A 441 11.15 -19.63 6.58
N GLN A 442 10.27 -18.64 6.53
CA GLN A 442 9.35 -18.39 5.42
C GLN A 442 9.68 -17.09 4.68
N TYR A 443 10.18 -16.09 5.36
CA TYR A 443 10.54 -14.79 4.77
C TYR A 443 11.95 -14.38 5.19
N LEU A 444 12.80 -14.14 4.20
CA LEU A 444 14.16 -13.64 4.37
C LEU A 444 14.36 -12.40 3.49
N ASP A 445 14.60 -11.25 4.14
CA ASP A 445 14.93 -10.00 3.47
C ASP A 445 16.33 -9.52 3.87
N LEU A 446 17.29 -9.65 2.93
CA LEU A 446 18.65 -9.16 3.04
C LEU A 446 18.94 -8.04 2.03
N SER A 447 17.91 -7.44 1.45
CA SER A 447 18.06 -6.43 0.41
C SER A 447 18.79 -5.17 0.90
N TYR A 448 19.38 -4.44 -0.05
CA TYR A 448 20.11 -3.18 0.22
C TYR A 448 21.19 -3.32 1.30
N ASN A 449 22.10 -4.28 1.05
CA ASN A 449 23.29 -4.53 1.85
C ASN A 449 24.53 -4.60 0.93
N ASN A 450 25.67 -5.09 1.43
CA ASN A 450 26.91 -5.23 0.67
C ASN A 450 27.34 -6.70 0.57
N PHE A 451 26.39 -7.64 0.46
CA PHE A 451 26.74 -9.05 0.25
C PHE A 451 27.39 -9.25 -1.11
N LEU A 452 28.50 -9.99 -1.14
CA LEU A 452 29.27 -10.31 -2.34
C LEU A 452 29.48 -11.82 -2.40
N ASP A 453 28.65 -12.53 -3.15
CA ASP A 453 28.73 -13.99 -3.31
C ASP A 453 28.17 -14.45 -4.66
N ASP A 454 28.49 -15.69 -5.05
CA ASP A 454 27.81 -16.32 -6.18
C ASP A 454 26.34 -16.59 -5.80
N ILE A 455 25.43 -16.11 -6.65
CA ILE A 455 23.98 -16.29 -6.41
C ILE A 455 23.60 -17.77 -6.24
N ALA A 456 24.34 -18.69 -6.86
CA ALA A 456 24.14 -20.11 -6.69
C ALA A 456 24.31 -20.55 -5.22
N ALA A 457 25.15 -19.87 -4.44
CA ALA A 457 25.35 -20.16 -3.02
C ALA A 457 24.09 -19.89 -2.18
N ALA A 458 23.31 -18.86 -2.53
CA ALA A 458 22.05 -18.53 -1.87
C ALA A 458 20.97 -19.62 -2.06
N PHE A 459 21.14 -20.47 -3.07
CA PHE A 459 20.19 -21.55 -3.37
C PHE A 459 20.75 -22.95 -3.02
N VAL A 460 21.90 -23.01 -2.34
CA VAL A 460 22.46 -24.27 -1.82
C VAL A 460 21.75 -24.64 -0.51
N GLY A 461 21.18 -25.85 -0.46
CA GLY A 461 20.53 -26.36 0.73
C GLY A 461 19.00 -26.44 0.61
N ASN A 462 18.33 -26.77 1.71
CA ASN A 462 16.90 -27.03 1.71
C ASN A 462 16.09 -25.81 2.14
N MET A 463 15.92 -24.82 1.24
CA MET A 463 15.02 -23.68 1.46
C MET A 463 13.56 -24.00 1.06
N SER A 464 13.10 -25.24 1.31
CA SER A 464 11.80 -25.73 0.83
C SER A 464 10.59 -24.98 1.37
N ASN A 465 10.72 -24.29 2.51
CA ASN A 465 9.64 -23.56 3.16
C ASN A 465 9.67 -22.04 2.90
N ILE A 466 10.65 -21.55 2.16
CA ILE A 466 10.77 -20.10 1.89
C ILE A 466 9.64 -19.64 0.98
N ILE A 467 8.86 -18.68 1.44
CA ILE A 467 7.76 -18.06 0.71
C ILE A 467 8.24 -16.76 0.04
N GLY A 468 9.04 -15.98 0.74
CA GLY A 468 9.61 -14.73 0.25
C GLY A 468 11.12 -14.66 0.45
N LEU A 469 11.86 -14.48 -0.66
CA LEU A 469 13.31 -14.26 -0.66
C LEU A 469 13.63 -12.94 -1.33
N LYS A 470 14.20 -12.00 -0.59
CA LYS A 470 14.59 -10.68 -1.07
C LYS A 470 16.09 -10.47 -0.88
N LEU A 471 16.80 -10.36 -2.00
CA LEU A 471 18.25 -10.13 -2.07
C LEU A 471 18.59 -8.89 -2.90
N SER A 472 17.61 -8.06 -3.25
CA SER A 472 17.79 -6.88 -4.12
C SER A 472 18.80 -5.88 -3.55
N GLY A 473 19.48 -5.12 -4.42
CA GLY A 473 20.40 -4.07 -3.98
C GLY A 473 21.61 -4.59 -3.21
N ASN A 474 22.27 -5.61 -3.77
CA ASN A 474 23.50 -6.21 -3.26
C ASN A 474 24.55 -6.37 -4.38
N HIS A 475 25.56 -7.18 -4.18
CA HIS A 475 26.61 -7.50 -5.16
C HIS A 475 26.64 -9.00 -5.47
N PHE A 476 25.50 -9.66 -5.49
CA PHE A 476 25.41 -11.06 -5.90
C PHE A 476 25.78 -11.19 -7.38
N TYR A 477 26.70 -12.10 -7.70
CA TYR A 477 27.20 -12.35 -9.05
C TYR A 477 27.00 -13.82 -9.47
N GLY A 478 27.58 -14.24 -10.58
CA GLY A 478 27.48 -15.61 -11.07
C GLY A 478 26.17 -15.88 -11.80
N SER A 479 25.81 -17.14 -11.90
CA SER A 479 24.59 -17.56 -12.59
C SER A 479 23.72 -18.46 -11.72
N PHE A 480 22.43 -18.46 -11.99
CA PHE A 480 21.54 -19.40 -11.33
C PHE A 480 22.01 -20.83 -11.46
N SER A 481 21.94 -21.60 -10.37
CA SER A 481 22.13 -23.05 -10.45
C SER A 481 21.11 -23.66 -11.42
N PRO A 482 21.51 -24.51 -12.36
CA PRO A 482 20.57 -25.19 -13.24
C PRO A 482 19.58 -26.09 -12.50
N ASN A 483 19.89 -26.46 -11.26
CA ASN A 483 19.07 -27.32 -10.40
C ASN A 483 18.36 -26.52 -9.27
N ILE A 484 18.17 -25.22 -9.44
CA ILE A 484 17.42 -24.40 -8.47
C ILE A 484 16.03 -25.02 -8.18
N LEU A 485 15.70 -25.18 -6.92
CA LEU A 485 14.42 -25.73 -6.49
C LEU A 485 13.84 -24.90 -5.33
N LEU A 486 12.79 -24.15 -5.63
CA LEU A 486 12.09 -23.27 -4.67
C LEU A 486 10.60 -23.56 -4.68
N PRO A 487 10.14 -24.71 -4.17
CA PRO A 487 8.77 -25.19 -4.36
C PRO A 487 7.71 -24.35 -3.63
N ALA A 488 8.08 -23.67 -2.54
CA ALA A 488 7.17 -22.84 -1.74
C ALA A 488 7.26 -21.34 -2.06
N VAL A 489 8.20 -20.91 -2.92
CA VAL A 489 8.45 -19.50 -3.15
C VAL A 489 7.30 -18.84 -3.90
N LYS A 490 6.81 -17.73 -3.33
CA LYS A 490 5.82 -16.83 -3.95
C LYS A 490 6.47 -15.54 -4.43
N HIS A 491 7.49 -15.06 -3.72
CA HIS A 491 8.15 -13.79 -4.01
C HIS A 491 9.66 -13.98 -4.08
N LEU A 492 10.24 -13.78 -5.26
CA LEU A 492 11.68 -13.84 -5.51
C LEU A 492 12.14 -12.49 -6.05
N LEU A 493 12.84 -11.71 -5.21
CA LEU A 493 13.29 -10.35 -5.51
C LEU A 493 14.82 -10.31 -5.50
N LEU A 494 15.43 -10.09 -6.67
CA LEU A 494 16.86 -10.15 -6.93
C LEU A 494 17.36 -8.91 -7.68
N SER A 495 16.56 -7.84 -7.76
CA SER A 495 16.92 -6.64 -8.53
C SER A 495 18.19 -5.97 -8.04
N ASP A 496 18.81 -5.16 -8.89
CA ASP A 496 19.99 -4.36 -8.55
C ASP A 496 21.14 -5.21 -7.99
N ASN A 497 21.58 -6.21 -8.80
CA ASN A 497 22.68 -7.10 -8.49
C ASN A 497 23.59 -7.28 -9.73
N GLU A 498 24.52 -8.22 -9.69
CA GLU A 498 25.42 -8.54 -10.79
C GLU A 498 25.19 -9.96 -11.35
N ILE A 499 23.96 -10.47 -11.21
CA ILE A 499 23.58 -11.83 -11.60
C ILE A 499 23.61 -11.95 -13.13
N ALA A 500 24.30 -12.96 -13.64
CA ALA A 500 24.53 -13.18 -15.06
C ALA A 500 23.92 -14.52 -15.54
N GLY A 501 24.13 -14.84 -16.81
CA GLY A 501 23.67 -16.11 -17.39
C GLY A 501 22.18 -16.09 -17.75
N LYS A 502 21.64 -17.29 -17.98
CA LYS A 502 20.23 -17.44 -18.43
C LYS A 502 19.30 -17.65 -17.25
N ILE A 503 18.05 -17.25 -17.42
CA ILE A 503 16.96 -17.66 -16.53
C ILE A 503 16.79 -19.18 -16.67
N PRO A 504 16.93 -19.97 -15.58
CA PRO A 504 16.91 -21.43 -15.68
C PRO A 504 15.47 -21.95 -15.90
N GLU A 505 15.29 -22.94 -16.75
CA GLU A 505 13.99 -23.61 -16.96
C GLU A 505 13.42 -24.21 -15.66
N LYS A 506 14.28 -24.64 -14.76
CA LYS A 506 13.88 -25.16 -13.44
C LYS A 506 13.13 -24.16 -12.57
N LEU A 507 13.24 -22.88 -12.81
CA LEU A 507 12.43 -21.87 -12.12
C LEU A 507 10.93 -22.05 -12.44
N CYS A 508 10.59 -22.60 -13.58
CA CYS A 508 9.20 -22.88 -13.97
C CYS A 508 8.54 -23.98 -13.13
N ASP A 509 9.32 -24.76 -12.37
CA ASP A 509 8.77 -25.74 -11.41
C ASP A 509 8.21 -25.08 -10.14
N SER A 510 8.47 -23.78 -9.94
CA SER A 510 7.91 -23.00 -8.82
C SER A 510 6.48 -22.52 -9.13
N LEU A 511 5.54 -23.44 -9.22
CA LEU A 511 4.19 -23.21 -9.74
C LEU A 511 3.35 -22.17 -8.99
N ILE A 512 3.72 -21.84 -7.74
CA ILE A 512 3.03 -20.85 -6.91
C ILE A 512 3.72 -19.49 -6.90
N LEU A 513 4.73 -19.29 -7.76
CA LEU A 513 5.47 -18.03 -7.87
C LEU A 513 4.52 -16.92 -8.35
N MET A 514 4.39 -15.87 -7.56
CA MET A 514 3.54 -14.70 -7.81
C MET A 514 4.35 -13.48 -8.28
N THR A 515 5.60 -13.38 -7.80
CA THR A 515 6.48 -12.25 -8.12
C THR A 515 7.87 -12.74 -8.45
N PHE A 516 8.35 -12.37 -9.61
CA PHE A 516 9.74 -12.52 -10.00
C PHE A 516 10.28 -11.17 -10.46
N ASP A 517 11.20 -10.61 -9.68
CA ASP A 517 11.94 -9.39 -10.01
C ASP A 517 13.43 -9.69 -10.03
N ALA A 518 14.02 -9.61 -11.20
CA ALA A 518 15.46 -9.71 -11.42
C ALA A 518 15.96 -8.52 -12.28
N SER A 519 15.31 -7.37 -12.13
CA SER A 519 15.68 -6.16 -12.85
C SER A 519 17.09 -5.67 -12.51
N ASN A 520 17.68 -4.88 -13.40
CA ASN A 520 19.00 -4.27 -13.23
C ASN A 520 20.09 -5.31 -12.85
N ASN A 521 20.23 -6.32 -13.70
CA ASN A 521 21.21 -7.39 -13.57
C ASN A 521 22.00 -7.58 -14.90
N LYS A 522 22.72 -8.67 -15.03
CA LYS A 522 23.48 -9.02 -16.24
C LYS A 522 22.93 -10.28 -16.91
N LEU A 523 21.63 -10.56 -16.76
CA LEU A 523 20.98 -11.73 -17.33
C LEU A 523 21.02 -11.70 -18.86
N THR A 524 21.22 -12.87 -19.47
CA THR A 524 21.39 -13.05 -20.92
C THR A 524 20.50 -14.15 -21.48
N GLY A 525 20.44 -14.27 -22.81
CA GLY A 525 19.66 -15.31 -23.49
C GLY A 525 18.17 -15.01 -23.57
N PRO A 526 17.36 -15.95 -24.07
CA PRO A 526 15.92 -15.75 -24.25
C PRO A 526 15.14 -15.97 -22.97
N LEU A 527 13.94 -15.46 -22.94
CA LEU A 527 12.93 -15.84 -21.95
C LEU A 527 12.59 -17.34 -22.11
N PRO A 528 12.49 -18.12 -21.02
CA PRO A 528 12.17 -19.54 -21.11
C PRO A 528 10.74 -19.76 -21.60
N THR A 529 10.54 -20.70 -22.53
CA THR A 529 9.21 -21.05 -23.07
C THR A 529 8.30 -21.71 -22.04
N CYS A 530 8.89 -22.32 -20.99
CA CYS A 530 8.15 -22.91 -19.87
C CYS A 530 7.47 -21.89 -18.96
N ILE A 531 7.68 -20.57 -19.18
CA ILE A 531 7.14 -19.50 -18.31
C ILE A 531 5.63 -19.57 -18.14
N SER A 532 4.88 -20.12 -19.11
CA SER A 532 3.43 -20.33 -19.01
C SER A 532 3.02 -21.30 -17.89
N ALA A 533 3.93 -22.14 -17.39
CA ALA A 533 3.67 -23.01 -16.23
C ALA A 533 3.48 -22.22 -14.93
N LEU A 534 4.01 -20.99 -14.85
CA LEU A 534 3.88 -20.12 -13.68
C LEU A 534 2.49 -19.46 -13.64
N SER A 535 1.44 -20.26 -13.50
CA SER A 535 0.05 -19.82 -13.59
C SER A 535 -0.37 -18.79 -12.53
N GLU A 536 0.37 -18.70 -11.41
CA GLU A 536 0.12 -17.74 -10.33
C GLU A 536 0.92 -16.43 -10.49
N LEU A 537 1.77 -16.32 -11.52
CA LEU A 537 2.64 -15.16 -11.72
C LEU A 537 1.82 -13.90 -12.02
N ALA A 538 1.94 -12.93 -11.13
CA ALA A 538 1.28 -11.64 -11.20
C ALA A 538 2.22 -10.50 -11.59
N ILE A 539 3.50 -10.60 -11.20
CA ILE A 539 4.52 -9.59 -11.46
C ILE A 539 5.75 -10.26 -12.06
N LEU A 540 6.16 -9.80 -13.24
CA LEU A 540 7.40 -10.17 -13.91
C LEU A 540 8.18 -8.89 -14.25
N ASN A 541 9.29 -8.66 -13.55
CA ASN A 541 10.18 -7.53 -13.77
C ASN A 541 11.57 -8.03 -14.14
N LEU A 542 11.99 -7.77 -15.38
CA LEU A 542 13.30 -8.14 -15.95
C LEU A 542 13.99 -6.93 -16.61
N ARG A 543 13.55 -5.71 -16.28
CA ARG A 543 14.11 -4.46 -16.79
C ARG A 543 15.64 -4.41 -16.61
N GLY A 544 16.34 -3.72 -17.51
CA GLY A 544 17.77 -3.41 -17.32
C GLY A 544 18.67 -4.64 -17.29
N ASN A 545 18.51 -5.54 -18.28
CA ASN A 545 19.32 -6.74 -18.43
C ASN A 545 19.91 -6.81 -19.85
N SER A 546 20.47 -7.95 -20.21
CA SER A 546 21.00 -8.26 -21.57
C SER A 546 20.22 -9.40 -22.23
N LEU A 547 18.94 -9.55 -21.90
CA LEU A 547 18.08 -10.58 -22.48
C LEU A 547 17.92 -10.36 -23.99
N ALA A 548 17.93 -11.43 -24.78
CA ALA A 548 17.88 -11.39 -26.23
C ALA A 548 16.95 -12.47 -26.78
N GLY A 549 16.57 -12.34 -28.06
CA GLY A 549 15.59 -13.23 -28.69
C GLY A 549 14.18 -12.65 -28.65
N SER A 550 13.18 -13.42 -29.03
CA SER A 550 11.79 -12.98 -29.04
C SER A 550 11.10 -13.22 -27.70
N ILE A 551 10.08 -12.40 -27.40
CA ILE A 551 9.14 -12.69 -26.31
C ILE A 551 8.33 -13.92 -26.75
N PRO A 552 8.39 -15.03 -26.00
CA PRO A 552 7.69 -16.26 -26.38
C PRO A 552 6.18 -16.08 -26.31
N SER A 553 5.43 -16.71 -27.25
CA SER A 553 3.96 -16.66 -27.28
C SER A 553 3.31 -17.25 -26.04
N GLU A 554 4.02 -18.06 -25.31
CA GLU A 554 3.63 -18.71 -24.06
C GLU A 554 3.36 -17.70 -22.94
N VAL A 555 3.95 -16.52 -22.99
CA VAL A 555 3.65 -15.41 -22.05
C VAL A 555 2.17 -15.05 -22.04
N CYS A 556 1.49 -15.21 -23.19
CA CYS A 556 0.06 -14.96 -23.32
C CYS A 556 -0.82 -15.90 -22.46
N GLY A 557 -0.27 -17.04 -22.01
CA GLY A 557 -0.92 -17.98 -21.11
C GLY A 557 -0.98 -17.54 -19.64
N LEU A 558 -0.23 -16.52 -19.27
CA LEU A 558 -0.15 -16.00 -17.89
C LEU A 558 -1.38 -15.16 -17.54
N ARG A 559 -2.48 -15.80 -17.19
CA ARG A 559 -3.79 -15.14 -16.96
C ARG A 559 -3.85 -14.25 -15.71
N LYS A 560 -2.91 -14.41 -14.78
CA LYS A 560 -2.82 -13.61 -13.54
C LYS A 560 -1.78 -12.51 -13.63
N LEU A 561 -1.04 -12.43 -14.76
CA LEU A 561 -0.01 -11.42 -14.92
C LEU A 561 -0.65 -10.04 -15.03
N VAL A 562 -0.28 -9.15 -14.11
CA VAL A 562 -0.78 -7.78 -13.98
C VAL A 562 0.29 -6.78 -14.40
N PHE A 563 1.54 -7.07 -14.08
CA PHE A 563 2.69 -6.21 -14.33
C PHE A 563 3.76 -6.97 -15.13
N LEU A 564 4.14 -6.43 -16.28
CA LEU A 564 5.23 -6.93 -17.11
C LEU A 564 6.18 -5.79 -17.43
N ASP A 565 7.43 -5.88 -16.97
CA ASP A 565 8.51 -4.99 -17.38
C ASP A 565 9.69 -5.79 -17.92
N VAL A 566 9.94 -5.63 -19.21
CA VAL A 566 11.09 -6.18 -19.93
C VAL A 566 11.90 -5.09 -20.64
N SER A 567 11.69 -3.84 -20.22
CA SER A 567 12.37 -2.68 -20.77
C SER A 567 13.89 -2.74 -20.60
N GLU A 568 14.62 -1.95 -21.34
CA GLU A 568 16.10 -1.87 -21.27
C GLU A 568 16.80 -3.22 -21.43
N ASN A 569 16.45 -3.94 -22.51
CA ASN A 569 17.02 -5.23 -22.87
C ASN A 569 17.43 -5.28 -24.37
N ASN A 570 17.81 -6.43 -24.86
CA ASN A 570 18.14 -6.67 -26.27
C ASN A 570 17.12 -7.58 -26.96
N LEU A 571 15.85 -7.56 -26.50
CA LEU A 571 14.76 -8.36 -27.05
C LEU A 571 14.41 -7.92 -28.47
N SER A 572 14.03 -8.84 -29.32
CA SER A 572 13.74 -8.57 -30.73
C SER A 572 12.58 -9.41 -31.24
N GLY A 573 12.14 -9.15 -32.45
CA GLY A 573 10.99 -9.85 -33.05
C GLY A 573 9.63 -9.26 -32.67
N PRO A 574 8.55 -9.80 -33.23
CA PRO A 574 7.21 -9.29 -33.03
C PRO A 574 6.64 -9.71 -31.65
N VAL A 575 5.80 -8.85 -31.09
CA VAL A 575 4.97 -9.16 -29.90
C VAL A 575 3.65 -9.75 -30.42
N HIS A 576 3.48 -11.06 -30.30
CA HIS A 576 2.34 -11.79 -30.91
C HIS A 576 1.01 -11.57 -30.19
N CYS A 577 1.04 -11.33 -28.89
CA CYS A 577 -0.13 -11.13 -28.05
C CYS A 577 0.25 -10.49 -26.71
N LEU A 578 -0.75 -9.98 -26.00
CA LEU A 578 -0.60 -9.50 -24.64
C LEU A 578 -1.53 -10.30 -23.71
N PRO A 579 -1.08 -10.72 -22.51
CA PRO A 579 -1.96 -11.21 -21.45
C PRO A 579 -2.87 -10.07 -20.92
N ASP A 580 -3.74 -10.36 -19.96
CA ASP A 580 -4.65 -9.36 -19.34
C ASP A 580 -3.90 -8.50 -18.32
N LEU A 581 -3.06 -7.60 -18.83
CA LEU A 581 -2.16 -6.74 -18.04
C LEU A 581 -2.84 -5.46 -17.55
N CYS A 582 -2.29 -4.89 -16.48
CA CYS A 582 -2.53 -3.50 -16.07
C CYS A 582 -1.38 -2.57 -16.44
N TYR A 583 -0.14 -3.07 -16.37
CA TYR A 583 1.07 -2.31 -16.63
C TYR A 583 1.99 -3.08 -17.57
N LEU A 584 2.36 -2.46 -18.68
CA LEU A 584 3.21 -3.03 -19.71
C LEU A 584 4.36 -2.08 -20.03
N HIS A 585 5.61 -2.50 -19.76
CA HIS A 585 6.81 -1.77 -20.08
C HIS A 585 7.72 -2.65 -20.95
N MET A 586 7.97 -2.22 -22.19
CA MET A 586 8.83 -2.90 -23.18
C MET A 586 9.82 -1.93 -23.83
N SER A 587 9.96 -0.71 -23.30
CA SER A 587 10.81 0.33 -23.90
C SER A 587 12.28 -0.09 -23.99
N ARG A 588 13.02 0.60 -24.86
CA ARG A 588 14.47 0.41 -25.03
C ARG A 588 14.85 -1.04 -25.33
N ASN A 589 14.27 -1.56 -26.42
CA ASN A 589 14.54 -2.89 -26.96
C ASN A 589 14.72 -2.84 -28.48
N ARG A 590 14.71 -3.99 -29.15
CA ARG A 590 14.71 -4.13 -30.63
C ARG A 590 13.44 -4.82 -31.11
N LEU A 591 12.35 -4.67 -30.39
CA LEU A 591 11.06 -5.26 -30.73
C LEU A 591 10.53 -4.63 -32.00
N ASN A 592 9.88 -5.43 -32.83
CA ASN A 592 9.35 -4.97 -34.11
C ASN A 592 7.93 -5.51 -34.36
N GLY A 593 7.42 -5.32 -35.57
CA GLY A 593 6.05 -5.70 -35.93
C GLY A 593 5.07 -4.57 -35.72
N THR A 594 3.80 -4.91 -35.70
CA THR A 594 2.71 -3.94 -35.53
C THR A 594 2.39 -3.69 -34.06
N PHE A 595 1.59 -2.67 -33.79
CA PHE A 595 1.09 -2.36 -32.45
C PHE A 595 0.46 -3.60 -31.78
N PRO A 596 0.91 -4.01 -30.59
CA PRO A 596 0.43 -5.22 -29.93
C PRO A 596 -1.00 -5.04 -29.42
N ILE A 597 -1.86 -6.04 -29.70
CA ILE A 597 -3.28 -6.03 -29.29
C ILE A 597 -3.51 -7.14 -28.26
N PRO A 598 -4.29 -6.91 -27.20
CA PRO A 598 -4.60 -7.92 -26.20
C PRO A 598 -5.40 -9.07 -26.78
N LEU A 599 -5.10 -10.28 -26.33
CA LEU A 599 -5.76 -11.53 -26.77
C LEU A 599 -7.19 -11.65 -26.22
N TYR A 600 -7.47 -11.06 -25.07
CA TYR A 600 -8.76 -11.15 -24.37
C TYR A 600 -9.42 -9.76 -24.26
N SER A 601 -10.75 -9.74 -24.18
CA SER A 601 -11.56 -8.50 -24.15
C SER A 601 -11.60 -7.79 -22.79
N ARG A 602 -10.87 -8.26 -21.78
CA ARG A 602 -10.76 -7.60 -20.46
C ARG A 602 -9.62 -6.60 -20.49
N ASN A 603 -9.86 -5.43 -21.05
CA ASN A 603 -8.81 -4.43 -21.28
C ASN A 603 -8.63 -3.55 -20.05
N ASN A 604 -7.81 -4.00 -19.11
CA ASN A 604 -7.51 -3.28 -17.86
C ASN A 604 -6.15 -2.56 -17.92
N ILE A 605 -5.56 -2.35 -19.10
CA ILE A 605 -4.25 -1.68 -19.22
C ILE A 605 -4.39 -0.20 -18.84
N TYR A 606 -3.60 0.23 -17.86
CA TYR A 606 -3.45 1.61 -17.41
C TYR A 606 -2.23 2.28 -18.03
N THR A 607 -1.12 1.53 -18.13
CA THR A 607 0.16 2.01 -18.67
C THR A 607 0.62 1.08 -19.79
N MET A 608 1.02 1.69 -20.92
CA MET A 608 1.67 1.01 -22.03
C MET A 608 2.87 1.83 -22.50
N ASP A 609 4.07 1.35 -22.20
CA ASP A 609 5.34 1.92 -22.63
C ASP A 609 6.04 1.01 -23.65
N LEU A 610 6.10 1.46 -24.90
CA LEU A 610 6.74 0.81 -26.04
C LEU A 610 7.85 1.67 -26.65
N GLN A 611 8.31 2.70 -25.99
CA GLN A 611 9.28 3.67 -26.49
C GLN A 611 10.60 3.01 -26.96
N GLU A 612 11.33 3.71 -27.83
CA GLU A 612 12.67 3.31 -28.25
C GLU A 612 12.74 1.85 -28.70
N ASN A 613 11.93 1.51 -29.74
CA ASN A 613 11.83 0.19 -30.35
C ASN A 613 11.77 0.30 -31.90
N GLN A 614 11.42 -0.79 -32.59
CA GLN A 614 11.27 -0.85 -34.04
C GLN A 614 9.84 -1.20 -34.45
N PHE A 615 8.83 -0.89 -33.62
CA PHE A 615 7.43 -1.08 -34.00
C PHE A 615 7.07 -0.23 -35.21
N SER A 616 6.25 -0.76 -36.10
CA SER A 616 5.91 -0.13 -37.37
C SER A 616 4.44 -0.34 -37.76
N GLY A 617 4.03 0.26 -38.86
CA GLY A 617 2.66 0.20 -39.35
C GLY A 617 1.76 1.24 -38.71
N VAL A 618 0.46 1.09 -38.88
CA VAL A 618 -0.52 2.09 -38.45
C VAL A 618 -1.03 1.82 -37.03
N LEU A 619 -1.37 2.88 -36.31
CA LEU A 619 -2.04 2.75 -35.01
C LEU A 619 -3.41 2.10 -35.18
N PRO A 620 -3.87 1.27 -34.23
CA PRO A 620 -5.17 0.59 -34.31
C PRO A 620 -6.33 1.57 -34.45
N LYS A 621 -7.22 1.35 -35.42
CA LYS A 621 -8.38 2.23 -35.65
C LYS A 621 -9.33 2.33 -34.46
N LEU A 622 -9.35 1.31 -33.58
CA LEU A 622 -10.20 1.21 -32.41
C LEU A 622 -9.39 1.22 -31.10
N ILE A 623 -8.30 1.99 -31.05
CA ILE A 623 -7.38 2.05 -29.91
C ILE A 623 -8.09 2.41 -28.61
N GLY A 624 -8.99 3.38 -28.61
CA GLY A 624 -9.73 3.80 -27.43
C GLY A 624 -10.72 2.75 -26.93
N LYS A 625 -11.34 1.98 -27.84
CA LYS A 625 -12.20 0.85 -27.46
C LYS A 625 -11.40 -0.35 -26.97
N SER A 626 -10.21 -0.55 -27.53
CA SER A 626 -9.32 -1.65 -27.14
C SER A 626 -8.69 -1.41 -25.76
N PHE A 627 -8.51 -0.16 -25.35
CA PHE A 627 -7.83 0.20 -24.10
C PHE A 627 -8.58 1.28 -23.30
N PRO A 628 -9.84 1.04 -22.90
CA PRO A 628 -10.73 2.09 -22.35
C PRO A 628 -10.25 2.70 -21.03
N LYS A 629 -9.31 2.05 -20.32
CA LYS A 629 -8.77 2.49 -19.02
C LYS A 629 -7.35 3.08 -19.12
N LEU A 630 -6.83 3.24 -20.35
CA LEU A 630 -5.44 3.67 -20.54
C LEU A 630 -5.24 5.09 -20.03
N LYS A 631 -4.23 5.26 -19.17
CA LYS A 631 -3.78 6.54 -18.60
C LYS A 631 -2.50 7.04 -19.23
N VAL A 632 -1.60 6.10 -19.56
CA VAL A 632 -0.27 6.40 -20.10
C VAL A 632 -0.04 5.58 -21.36
N LEU A 633 0.25 6.26 -22.48
CA LEU A 633 0.62 5.64 -23.75
C LEU A 633 1.89 6.31 -24.29
N LEU A 634 2.99 5.59 -24.27
CA LEU A 634 4.30 6.06 -24.69
C LEU A 634 4.80 5.24 -25.86
N LEU A 635 4.88 5.83 -27.06
CA LEU A 635 5.27 5.22 -28.33
C LEU A 635 6.46 5.94 -28.99
N LYS A 636 7.12 6.84 -28.28
CA LYS A 636 8.25 7.63 -28.74
C LYS A 636 9.33 6.77 -29.40
N ASP A 637 10.05 7.34 -30.38
CA ASP A 637 11.18 6.68 -31.05
C ASP A 637 10.83 5.28 -31.59
N ASN A 638 9.86 5.23 -32.51
CA ASN A 638 9.45 4.04 -33.25
C ASN A 638 9.27 4.35 -34.74
N MET A 639 8.71 3.40 -35.51
CA MET A 639 8.46 3.59 -36.95
C MET A 639 6.94 3.55 -37.27
N PHE A 640 6.08 4.00 -36.35
CA PHE A 640 4.64 4.09 -36.62
C PHE A 640 4.36 5.11 -37.71
N GLU A 641 3.43 4.76 -38.61
CA GLU A 641 3.09 5.57 -39.77
C GLU A 641 1.56 5.77 -39.93
N GLY A 642 1.16 6.55 -40.92
CA GLY A 642 -0.26 6.83 -41.21
C GLY A 642 -0.82 7.90 -40.27
N THR A 643 -2.12 7.95 -40.11
CA THR A 643 -2.84 9.00 -39.38
C THR A 643 -3.10 8.60 -37.92
N VAL A 644 -3.14 9.60 -37.03
CA VAL A 644 -3.64 9.39 -35.65
C VAL A 644 -5.14 9.07 -35.74
N PRO A 645 -5.59 7.89 -35.23
CA PRO A 645 -6.99 7.47 -35.39
C PRO A 645 -7.94 8.30 -34.52
N ASN A 646 -9.13 8.65 -35.04
CA ASN A 646 -10.12 9.42 -34.28
C ASN A 646 -10.58 8.72 -32.98
N ASP A 647 -10.52 7.38 -32.91
CA ASP A 647 -10.93 6.63 -31.72
C ASP A 647 -9.99 6.84 -30.51
N ILE A 648 -8.79 7.46 -30.72
CA ILE A 648 -7.89 7.87 -29.62
C ILE A 648 -8.61 8.82 -28.65
N CYS A 649 -9.57 9.62 -29.13
CA CYS A 649 -10.37 10.51 -28.31
C CYS A 649 -11.28 9.78 -27.32
N SER A 650 -11.52 8.48 -27.52
CA SER A 650 -12.29 7.65 -26.58
C SER A 650 -11.50 7.30 -25.30
N LEU A 651 -10.21 7.62 -25.27
CA LEU A 651 -9.33 7.47 -24.08
C LEU A 651 -9.62 8.55 -23.04
N LYS A 652 -10.73 8.43 -22.33
CA LYS A 652 -11.21 9.45 -21.37
C LYS A 652 -10.31 9.63 -20.14
N TYR A 653 -9.52 8.62 -19.81
CA TYR A 653 -8.62 8.63 -18.63
C TYR A 653 -7.18 8.95 -18.99
N LEU A 654 -6.88 9.22 -20.26
CA LEU A 654 -5.51 9.43 -20.72
C LEU A 654 -4.91 10.68 -20.09
N ARG A 655 -3.68 10.57 -19.59
CA ARG A 655 -2.90 11.63 -18.94
C ARG A 655 -1.63 11.94 -19.70
N LEU A 656 -0.88 10.91 -20.08
CA LEU A 656 0.35 11.05 -20.83
C LEU A 656 0.20 10.34 -22.19
N LEU A 657 0.48 11.08 -23.25
CA LEU A 657 0.56 10.56 -24.60
C LEU A 657 1.84 11.04 -25.23
N ASP A 658 2.74 10.11 -25.56
CA ASP A 658 3.95 10.42 -26.33
C ASP A 658 3.96 9.61 -27.62
N LEU A 659 3.78 10.30 -28.74
CA LEU A 659 3.86 9.78 -30.11
C LEU A 659 5.06 10.37 -30.87
N SER A 660 5.96 11.04 -30.17
CA SER A 660 7.08 11.75 -30.76
C SER A 660 8.06 10.85 -31.50
N HIS A 661 8.86 11.41 -32.38
CA HIS A 661 9.87 10.66 -33.13
C HIS A 661 9.32 9.43 -33.85
N ASN A 662 8.27 9.63 -34.67
CA ASN A 662 7.64 8.59 -35.50
C ASN A 662 7.49 9.07 -36.94
N ARG A 663 6.71 8.37 -37.79
CA ARG A 663 6.40 8.74 -39.18
C ARG A 663 4.91 9.05 -39.34
N LEU A 664 4.23 9.47 -38.29
CA LEU A 664 2.82 9.81 -38.30
C LEU A 664 2.56 11.01 -39.20
N SER A 665 1.46 10.98 -39.93
CA SER A 665 1.13 11.98 -40.94
C SER A 665 -0.36 12.33 -40.92
N GLY A 666 -0.79 13.30 -41.74
CA GLY A 666 -2.17 13.76 -41.77
C GLY A 666 -2.49 14.77 -40.68
N GLU A 667 -3.76 15.01 -40.45
CA GLU A 667 -4.26 16.00 -39.50
C GLU A 667 -4.54 15.38 -38.12
N LEU A 668 -4.50 16.22 -37.07
CA LEU A 668 -4.91 15.80 -35.72
C LEU A 668 -6.43 15.58 -35.65
N PRO A 669 -6.91 14.61 -34.84
CA PRO A 669 -8.32 14.42 -34.61
C PRO A 669 -9.01 15.64 -34.00
N LEU A 670 -10.16 16.05 -34.55
CA LEU A 670 -10.93 17.20 -34.06
C LEU A 670 -11.53 17.02 -32.66
N CYS A 671 -11.62 15.77 -32.21
CA CYS A 671 -12.23 15.38 -30.93
C CYS A 671 -11.26 15.39 -29.73
N MET A 672 -10.03 15.90 -29.88
CA MET A 672 -9.01 15.82 -28.83
C MET A 672 -9.46 16.41 -27.48
N ASN A 673 -10.36 17.40 -27.49
CA ASN A 673 -10.91 18.01 -26.26
C ASN A 673 -11.67 17.05 -25.33
N ILE A 674 -12.05 15.87 -25.83
CA ILE A 674 -12.78 14.85 -25.05
C ILE A 674 -11.80 13.89 -24.35
N MET A 675 -10.58 13.78 -24.86
CA MET A 675 -9.53 12.92 -24.32
C MET A 675 -9.14 13.40 -22.93
N GLY A 676 -8.94 12.46 -21.98
CA GLY A 676 -8.55 12.79 -20.61
C GLY A 676 -9.59 13.58 -19.79
N SER A 677 -10.86 13.58 -20.19
CA SER A 677 -11.92 14.40 -19.58
C SER A 677 -12.52 13.84 -18.28
N ASP A 678 -12.21 12.58 -17.94
CA ASP A 678 -12.78 11.89 -16.78
C ASP A 678 -11.78 11.76 -15.65
N ASP A 679 -12.03 12.47 -14.54
CA ASP A 679 -11.21 12.48 -13.34
C ASP A 679 -11.63 11.42 -12.31
N SER A 680 -12.71 10.66 -12.58
CA SER A 680 -13.30 9.73 -11.60
C SER A 680 -12.36 8.58 -11.17
N LEU A 681 -11.28 8.32 -11.91
CA LEU A 681 -10.25 7.34 -11.56
C LEU A 681 -9.08 7.92 -10.72
N PHE A 682 -9.16 9.18 -10.25
CA PHE A 682 -8.11 9.74 -9.38
C PHE A 682 -7.99 8.98 -8.05
N ASP A 683 -9.12 8.53 -7.48
CA ASP A 683 -9.18 7.74 -6.26
C ASP A 683 -9.11 6.22 -6.50
N PHE A 684 -9.05 5.80 -7.75
CA PHE A 684 -9.01 4.39 -8.07
C PHE A 684 -7.58 3.86 -7.90
N GLN A 685 -7.24 3.50 -6.67
CA GLN A 685 -6.29 2.41 -6.48
C GLN A 685 -6.91 1.20 -7.18
N PRO A 686 -6.20 0.55 -8.14
CA PRO A 686 -6.75 -0.60 -8.82
C PRO A 686 -7.29 -1.54 -7.75
N GLY A 687 -8.58 -1.86 -7.82
CA GLY A 687 -9.28 -2.71 -6.86
C GLY A 687 -8.78 -4.14 -6.93
N PHE A 688 -7.56 -4.31 -6.56
CA PHE A 688 -6.94 -5.59 -6.31
C PHE A 688 -7.33 -6.00 -4.89
N GLY A 689 -8.36 -6.81 -4.72
CA GLY A 689 -8.81 -7.27 -3.40
C GLY A 689 -7.71 -7.88 -2.51
N THR A 690 -6.51 -8.11 -3.07
CA THR A 690 -5.32 -8.58 -2.36
C THR A 690 -4.01 -7.94 -2.86
N PHE A 691 -4.02 -7.17 -3.94
CA PHE A 691 -2.82 -6.69 -4.64
C PHE A 691 -2.22 -5.34 -4.16
N PRO A 692 -2.95 -4.38 -3.54
CA PRO A 692 -2.33 -3.16 -2.99
C PRO A 692 -1.27 -3.47 -1.95
N VAL A 693 -1.49 -4.52 -1.14
CA VAL A 693 -0.51 -5.01 -0.17
C VAL A 693 0.74 -5.55 -0.88
N LEU A 694 0.57 -6.21 -2.03
CA LEU A 694 1.67 -6.78 -2.80
C LEU A 694 2.57 -5.68 -3.40
N PHE A 695 1.99 -4.64 -4.01
CA PHE A 695 2.76 -3.51 -4.55
C PHE A 695 3.48 -2.71 -3.46
N ASN A 696 2.82 -2.47 -2.32
CA ASN A 696 3.45 -1.78 -1.18
C ASN A 696 4.54 -2.62 -0.50
N VAL A 697 4.38 -3.95 -0.45
CA VAL A 697 5.38 -4.86 0.16
C VAL A 697 6.58 -5.07 -0.76
N ILE A 698 6.37 -4.99 -2.11
CA ILE A 698 7.42 -5.23 -3.10
C ILE A 698 8.15 -3.94 -3.47
N GLY A 699 7.51 -2.78 -3.27
CA GLY A 699 8.13 -1.47 -3.55
C GLY A 699 8.41 -1.23 -5.03
N LEU A 700 7.61 -1.84 -5.94
CA LEU A 700 7.72 -1.57 -7.37
C LEU A 700 7.25 -0.15 -7.64
N PRO A 701 8.11 0.76 -8.10
CA PRO A 701 7.71 2.09 -8.47
C PRO A 701 6.98 2.02 -9.82
N ASP A 702 5.75 2.51 -9.86
CA ASP A 702 5.16 3.00 -11.11
C ASP A 702 5.96 4.24 -11.49
N GLN A 703 6.79 4.15 -12.54
CA GLN A 703 7.65 5.26 -12.98
C GLN A 703 7.64 5.34 -14.50
N GLU A 704 7.45 6.56 -14.99
CA GLU A 704 7.40 6.87 -16.40
C GLU A 704 8.32 8.03 -16.75
N GLU A 705 9.02 7.91 -17.88
CA GLU A 705 9.81 8.99 -18.43
C GLU A 705 8.98 9.78 -19.45
N PHE A 706 8.86 11.07 -19.25
CA PHE A 706 8.15 11.94 -20.15
C PHE A 706 8.84 13.31 -20.32
N MET A 707 8.80 13.87 -21.53
CA MET A 707 9.39 15.17 -21.83
C MET A 707 8.51 16.30 -21.31
N THR A 708 9.01 17.06 -20.34
CA THR A 708 8.37 18.32 -19.91
C THR A 708 9.41 19.41 -19.72
N LYS A 709 9.03 20.65 -19.95
CA LYS A 709 9.92 21.82 -19.73
C LYS A 709 11.27 21.71 -20.46
N GLY A 710 11.27 21.08 -21.67
CA GLY A 710 12.46 20.92 -22.49
C GLY A 710 13.46 19.90 -21.95
N ARG A 711 13.08 19.06 -20.99
CA ARG A 711 13.90 17.97 -20.45
C ARG A 711 13.07 16.72 -20.23
N GLN A 712 13.75 15.58 -20.28
CA GLN A 712 13.17 14.29 -19.98
C GLN A 712 13.28 14.05 -18.47
N ASP A 713 12.15 13.97 -17.77
CA ASP A 713 12.07 13.72 -16.34
C ASP A 713 11.42 12.36 -16.07
N ASN A 714 11.83 11.71 -14.97
CA ASN A 714 11.29 10.43 -14.53
C ASN A 714 10.28 10.68 -13.41
N TYR A 715 9.02 10.40 -13.67
CA TYR A 715 7.90 10.62 -12.76
C TYR A 715 7.54 9.33 -12.03
N ARG A 716 7.43 9.36 -10.69
CA ARG A 716 7.21 8.16 -9.86
C ARG A 716 5.99 8.29 -8.95
N GLY A 717 5.28 7.17 -8.77
CA GLY A 717 4.20 7.03 -7.80
C GLY A 717 3.11 8.08 -7.94
N ASN A 718 2.69 8.70 -6.85
CA ASN A 718 1.59 9.67 -6.86
C ASN A 718 1.79 10.88 -7.77
N ILE A 719 3.03 11.22 -8.14
CA ILE A 719 3.30 12.34 -9.05
C ILE A 719 2.72 12.05 -10.44
N LEU A 720 2.77 10.80 -10.89
CA LEU A 720 2.17 10.38 -12.17
C LEU A 720 0.67 10.69 -12.26
N ASN A 721 -0.05 10.68 -11.14
CA ASN A 721 -1.47 11.01 -11.11
C ASN A 721 -1.74 12.50 -11.43
N TYR A 722 -0.75 13.38 -11.23
CA TYR A 722 -0.86 14.83 -11.48
C TYR A 722 -0.19 15.27 -12.77
N MET A 723 0.66 14.41 -13.38
CA MET A 723 1.32 14.73 -14.63
C MET A 723 0.38 14.52 -15.80
N THR A 724 0.35 15.48 -16.71
CA THR A 724 -0.49 15.46 -17.91
C THR A 724 0.26 16.10 -19.07
N GLY A 725 0.36 15.38 -20.18
CA GLY A 725 1.14 15.86 -21.31
C GLY A 725 0.81 15.17 -22.62
N LEU A 726 0.97 15.90 -23.71
CA LEU A 726 0.86 15.41 -25.08
C LEU A 726 2.12 15.79 -25.83
N ASP A 727 2.82 14.80 -26.37
CA ASP A 727 3.96 14.98 -27.24
C ASP A 727 3.73 14.30 -28.60
N PHE A 728 3.70 15.09 -29.65
CA PHE A 728 3.57 14.68 -31.04
C PHE A 728 4.78 15.14 -31.88
N SER A 729 5.84 15.59 -31.24
CA SER A 729 7.00 16.20 -31.92
C SER A 729 7.68 15.22 -32.87
N SER A 730 8.47 15.77 -33.76
CA SER A 730 9.29 15.00 -34.73
C SER A 730 8.47 13.95 -35.50
N ASN A 731 7.45 14.42 -36.23
CA ASN A 731 6.56 13.62 -37.07
C ASN A 731 6.33 14.32 -38.44
N GLN A 732 5.39 13.82 -39.24
CA GLN A 732 5.00 14.42 -40.53
C GLN A 732 3.54 14.94 -40.47
N LEU A 733 3.05 15.31 -39.29
CA LEU A 733 1.70 15.84 -39.09
C LEU A 733 1.56 17.18 -39.78
N LYS A 734 0.37 17.46 -40.31
CA LYS A 734 0.07 18.68 -41.10
C LYS A 734 -1.32 19.20 -40.82
N GLY A 735 -1.67 20.32 -41.45
CA GLY A 735 -2.93 21.03 -41.23
C GLY A 735 -2.89 21.95 -40.04
N SER A 736 -3.97 22.60 -39.70
CA SER A 736 -4.03 23.59 -38.64
C SER A 736 -4.20 22.94 -37.25
N ILE A 737 -3.59 23.59 -36.24
CA ILE A 737 -3.88 23.28 -34.84
C ILE A 737 -5.28 23.81 -34.54
N HIS A 738 -6.24 22.92 -34.23
CA HIS A 738 -7.63 23.27 -34.09
C HIS A 738 -7.96 23.92 -32.74
N GLU A 739 -8.92 24.87 -32.71
CA GLU A 739 -9.38 25.57 -31.50
C GLU A 739 -9.87 24.62 -30.37
N ASN A 740 -10.33 23.43 -30.69
CA ASN A 740 -10.82 22.46 -29.73
C ASN A 740 -9.77 22.04 -28.70
N ILE A 741 -8.47 22.19 -29.00
CA ILE A 741 -7.36 21.86 -28.08
C ILE A 741 -7.43 22.65 -26.77
N GLY A 742 -7.93 23.90 -26.83
CA GLY A 742 -8.15 24.71 -25.64
C GLY A 742 -9.21 24.18 -24.65
N GLY A 743 -9.92 23.11 -25.02
CA GLY A 743 -10.83 22.40 -24.12
C GLY A 743 -10.15 21.47 -23.11
N MET A 744 -8.86 21.15 -23.30
CA MET A 744 -8.10 20.20 -22.47
C MET A 744 -7.51 20.91 -21.24
N LYS A 745 -8.34 21.48 -20.38
CA LYS A 745 -7.94 22.34 -19.25
C LYS A 745 -6.96 21.69 -18.26
N TRP A 746 -6.89 20.39 -18.24
CA TRP A 746 -6.02 19.60 -17.39
C TRP A 746 -4.55 19.54 -17.89
N LEU A 747 -4.27 20.00 -19.12
CA LEU A 747 -2.99 19.80 -19.78
C LEU A 747 -1.89 20.67 -19.17
N ARG A 748 -0.72 20.08 -18.90
CA ARG A 748 0.49 20.73 -18.38
C ARG A 748 1.61 20.86 -19.41
N ALA A 749 1.73 19.89 -20.32
CA ALA A 749 2.74 19.92 -21.37
C ALA A 749 2.11 19.64 -22.73
N LEU A 750 2.45 20.46 -23.72
CA LEU A 750 2.04 20.30 -25.10
C LEU A 750 3.23 20.54 -26.01
N ASN A 751 3.60 19.51 -26.77
CA ASN A 751 4.70 19.56 -27.73
C ASN A 751 4.23 19.10 -29.10
N PHE A 752 4.28 20.03 -30.09
CA PHE A 752 4.02 19.82 -31.50
C PHE A 752 5.22 20.16 -32.39
N SER A 753 6.38 20.34 -31.80
CA SER A 753 7.58 20.76 -32.53
C SER A 753 7.97 19.79 -33.63
N GLU A 754 8.75 20.24 -34.59
CA GLU A 754 9.30 19.42 -35.68
C GLU A 754 8.22 18.67 -36.47
N ASN A 755 7.24 19.39 -37.00
CA ASN A 755 6.14 18.87 -37.81
C ASN A 755 5.89 19.76 -39.04
N ASN A 756 4.79 19.53 -39.73
CA ASN A 756 4.35 20.33 -40.87
C ASN A 756 3.05 21.11 -40.61
N PHE A 757 2.78 21.45 -39.36
CA PHE A 757 1.58 22.22 -39.00
C PHE A 757 1.60 23.60 -39.64
N ASP A 758 0.46 23.99 -40.21
CA ASP A 758 0.25 25.31 -40.84
C ASP A 758 -0.89 26.09 -40.18
N GLY A 759 -1.29 27.22 -40.79
CA GLY A 759 -2.34 28.05 -40.20
C GLY A 759 -1.84 28.88 -39.02
N SER A 760 -2.75 29.42 -38.24
CA SER A 760 -2.44 30.28 -37.08
C SER A 760 -2.39 29.51 -35.76
N ILE A 761 -1.66 30.03 -34.78
CA ILE A 761 -1.70 29.57 -33.40
C ILE A 761 -3.10 29.85 -32.83
N PRO A 762 -3.86 28.81 -32.34
CA PRO A 762 -5.22 29.03 -31.85
C PRO A 762 -5.24 29.85 -30.56
N GLN A 763 -6.13 30.86 -30.53
CA GLN A 763 -6.31 31.68 -29.31
C GLN A 763 -6.76 30.85 -28.11
N SER A 764 -7.49 29.75 -28.33
CA SER A 764 -8.01 28.88 -27.28
C SER A 764 -6.93 28.20 -26.43
N LEU A 765 -5.67 28.16 -26.87
CA LEU A 765 -4.56 27.68 -26.03
C LEU A 765 -4.41 28.50 -24.75
N SER A 766 -4.86 29.77 -24.73
CA SER A 766 -4.90 30.59 -23.53
C SER A 766 -5.86 30.08 -22.44
N ASN A 767 -6.77 29.13 -22.77
CA ASN A 767 -7.68 28.52 -21.81
C ASN A 767 -7.02 27.40 -20.98
N LEU A 768 -5.79 26.99 -21.35
CA LEU A 768 -5.07 25.90 -20.67
C LEU A 768 -4.37 26.42 -19.41
N SER A 769 -5.13 26.71 -18.37
CA SER A 769 -4.65 27.41 -17.15
C SER A 769 -3.52 26.70 -16.39
N TYR A 770 -3.39 25.40 -16.56
CA TYR A 770 -2.34 24.57 -15.93
C TYR A 770 -1.12 24.35 -16.83
N LEU A 771 -1.11 24.91 -18.06
CA LEU A 771 -0.04 24.68 -19.02
C LEU A 771 1.29 25.26 -18.52
N GLU A 772 2.29 24.36 -18.40
CA GLU A 772 3.63 24.66 -17.92
C GLU A 772 4.66 24.68 -19.07
N SER A 773 4.41 23.92 -20.16
CA SER A 773 5.30 23.81 -21.32
C SER A 773 4.51 23.80 -22.62
N LEU A 774 4.87 24.67 -23.55
CA LEU A 774 4.32 24.77 -24.90
C LEU A 774 5.45 24.88 -25.91
N ASP A 775 5.59 23.86 -26.75
CA ASP A 775 6.55 23.86 -27.85
C ASP A 775 5.86 23.65 -29.21
N LEU A 776 5.91 24.67 -30.06
CA LEU A 776 5.36 24.70 -31.41
C LEU A 776 6.45 24.96 -32.46
N SER A 777 7.72 24.85 -32.07
CA SER A 777 8.87 25.19 -32.92
C SER A 777 9.00 24.27 -34.15
N HIS A 778 9.75 24.72 -35.14
CA HIS A 778 10.02 23.94 -36.36
C HIS A 778 8.74 23.43 -37.05
N ASN A 779 7.86 24.39 -37.41
CA ASN A 779 6.61 24.13 -38.15
C ASN A 779 6.44 25.18 -39.30
N LYS A 780 5.25 25.20 -39.87
CA LYS A 780 4.87 26.18 -40.94
C LYS A 780 3.78 27.15 -40.46
N LEU A 781 3.68 27.35 -39.15
CA LEU A 781 2.68 28.22 -38.56
C LEU A 781 2.88 29.68 -39.00
N ALA A 782 1.78 30.35 -39.31
CA ALA A 782 1.77 31.73 -39.80
C ALA A 782 0.79 32.58 -39.02
N GLY A 783 0.81 33.94 -39.30
CA GLY A 783 -0.04 34.84 -38.54
C GLY A 783 0.60 35.34 -37.26
N GLN A 784 -0.18 35.85 -36.33
CA GLN A 784 0.32 36.47 -35.08
C GLN A 784 0.30 35.46 -33.93
N ILE A 785 1.18 35.67 -32.95
CA ILE A 785 1.11 34.97 -31.68
C ILE A 785 -0.04 35.61 -30.86
N PRO A 786 -1.05 34.83 -30.42
CA PRO A 786 -2.17 35.35 -29.63
C PRO A 786 -1.67 36.05 -28.35
N SER A 787 -2.02 37.30 -28.14
CA SER A 787 -1.63 38.07 -26.96
C SER A 787 -2.18 37.51 -25.65
N GLU A 788 -3.27 36.76 -25.72
CA GLU A 788 -3.96 36.07 -24.61
C GLU A 788 -3.11 34.99 -23.97
N LEU A 789 -2.14 34.43 -24.68
CA LEU A 789 -1.19 33.47 -24.10
C LEU A 789 -0.38 34.07 -22.95
N ALA A 790 -0.19 35.42 -22.94
CA ALA A 790 0.47 36.09 -21.82
C ALA A 790 -0.30 35.99 -20.49
N ALA A 791 -1.57 35.58 -20.51
CA ALA A 791 -2.39 35.36 -19.31
C ALA A 791 -2.17 33.98 -18.67
N LEU A 792 -1.40 33.08 -19.28
CA LEU A 792 -1.11 31.75 -18.72
C LEU A 792 -0.21 31.86 -17.48
N PRO A 793 -0.69 31.48 -16.27
CA PRO A 793 0.04 31.79 -15.04
C PRO A 793 1.19 30.81 -14.76
N SER A 794 1.14 29.61 -15.33
CA SER A 794 2.07 28.51 -15.02
C SER A 794 3.11 28.25 -16.11
N LEU A 795 3.06 28.96 -17.24
CA LEU A 795 3.89 28.68 -18.41
C LEU A 795 5.37 28.99 -18.11
N ALA A 796 6.17 27.92 -18.04
CA ALA A 796 7.59 27.97 -17.70
C ALA A 796 8.50 27.78 -18.93
N VAL A 797 8.02 27.10 -19.96
CA VAL A 797 8.72 26.88 -21.24
C VAL A 797 7.78 27.22 -22.38
N PHE A 798 8.27 28.03 -23.32
CA PHE A 798 7.56 28.44 -24.53
C PHE A 798 8.54 28.49 -25.69
N SER A 799 8.18 27.86 -26.81
CA SER A 799 8.93 27.97 -28.06
C SER A 799 7.99 28.02 -29.27
N VAL A 800 8.21 28.97 -30.15
CA VAL A 800 7.61 29.08 -31.49
C VAL A 800 8.68 29.28 -32.54
N ALA A 801 9.91 28.98 -32.23
CA ALA A 801 11.07 29.18 -33.10
C ALA A 801 10.88 28.44 -34.43
N TYR A 802 11.49 28.92 -35.49
CA TYR A 802 11.51 28.31 -36.83
C TYR A 802 10.08 28.04 -37.38
N ASN A 803 9.29 29.12 -37.50
CA ASN A 803 7.97 29.15 -38.11
C ASN A 803 7.89 30.29 -39.14
N ASN A 804 6.69 30.59 -39.63
CA ASN A 804 6.43 31.72 -40.50
C ASN A 804 5.52 32.77 -39.81
N LEU A 805 5.71 32.95 -38.52
CA LEU A 805 4.92 33.89 -37.72
C LEU A 805 5.30 35.34 -38.01
N SER A 806 4.34 36.25 -37.80
CA SER A 806 4.51 37.69 -38.06
C SER A 806 3.87 38.54 -36.99
N GLY A 807 4.23 39.83 -36.97
CA GLY A 807 3.66 40.80 -36.07
C GLY A 807 4.35 40.86 -34.70
N PRO A 808 3.79 41.59 -33.73
CA PRO A 808 4.44 41.79 -32.45
C PRO A 808 4.38 40.51 -31.57
N THR A 809 5.47 40.29 -30.83
CA THR A 809 5.46 39.29 -29.73
C THR A 809 4.45 39.73 -28.65
N PRO A 810 3.97 38.82 -27.77
CA PRO A 810 3.04 39.15 -26.68
C PRO A 810 3.58 40.21 -25.69
N GLY A 811 4.85 40.58 -25.83
CA GLY A 811 5.52 41.60 -25.04
C GLY A 811 5.93 41.12 -23.64
N ILE A 812 6.46 42.03 -22.83
CA ILE A 812 6.97 41.75 -21.47
C ILE A 812 5.77 41.75 -20.49
N LYS A 813 4.92 40.74 -20.59
CA LYS A 813 3.75 40.52 -19.71
C LYS A 813 3.71 39.08 -19.15
N GLY A 814 3.33 38.94 -17.88
CA GLY A 814 3.20 37.65 -17.24
C GLY A 814 4.48 36.83 -17.32
N GLN A 815 4.35 35.55 -17.64
CA GLN A 815 5.50 34.63 -17.78
C GLN A 815 6.36 34.93 -19.03
N PHE A 816 5.84 35.66 -20.02
CA PHE A 816 6.56 35.99 -21.26
C PHE A 816 7.80 36.87 -21.05
N ILE A 817 7.92 37.49 -19.87
CA ILE A 817 9.14 38.25 -19.48
C ILE A 817 10.38 37.32 -19.32
N THR A 818 10.17 36.04 -19.14
CA THR A 818 11.23 35.04 -18.88
C THR A 818 11.74 34.37 -20.15
N PHE A 819 11.04 34.54 -21.30
CA PHE A 819 11.42 33.93 -22.57
C PHE A 819 12.35 34.86 -23.36
N ASP A 820 13.48 34.30 -23.73
CA ASP A 820 14.50 35.03 -24.48
C ASP A 820 14.29 34.93 -26.01
N GLN A 821 15.22 35.47 -26.76
CA GLN A 821 15.18 35.50 -28.22
C GLN A 821 15.11 34.10 -28.84
N SER A 822 15.68 33.06 -28.20
CA SER A 822 15.70 31.68 -28.73
C SER A 822 14.30 31.09 -28.85
N SER A 823 13.35 31.53 -28.01
CA SER A 823 11.95 31.08 -28.08
C SER A 823 11.21 31.50 -29.36
N TYR A 824 11.76 32.52 -30.09
CA TYR A 824 11.11 33.14 -31.25
C TYR A 824 11.96 33.06 -32.52
N GLU A 825 13.19 32.58 -32.43
CA GLU A 825 14.18 32.52 -33.50
C GLU A 825 13.60 31.87 -34.77
N GLY A 826 14.14 32.24 -35.96
CA GLY A 826 13.70 31.68 -37.23
C GLY A 826 12.30 32.14 -37.72
N ASN A 827 11.74 33.19 -37.15
CA ASN A 827 10.52 33.86 -37.63
C ASN A 827 10.84 35.26 -38.16
N PRO A 828 11.10 35.41 -39.45
CA PRO A 828 11.69 36.67 -39.99
C PRO A 828 10.75 37.87 -39.87
N TYR A 829 9.47 37.70 -39.68
CA TYR A 829 8.46 38.73 -39.63
C TYR A 829 7.94 39.02 -38.20
N LEU A 830 8.50 38.39 -37.15
CA LEU A 830 8.22 38.70 -35.75
C LEU A 830 9.07 39.91 -35.30
N CYS A 831 8.47 40.76 -34.47
CA CYS A 831 9.11 41.96 -33.93
C CYS A 831 8.64 42.22 -32.48
N GLY A 832 9.25 43.18 -31.79
CA GLY A 832 8.93 43.52 -30.40
C GLY A 832 9.74 42.71 -29.39
N PRO A 833 9.81 43.14 -28.12
CA PRO A 833 10.66 42.47 -27.11
C PRO A 833 10.37 40.99 -26.94
N PRO A 834 11.40 40.13 -26.85
CA PRO A 834 12.85 40.39 -26.78
C PRO A 834 13.53 40.54 -28.15
N LEU A 835 12.76 40.57 -29.23
CA LEU A 835 13.24 40.82 -30.59
C LEU A 835 13.39 42.32 -30.86
N LEU A 836 13.87 42.66 -32.06
CA LEU A 836 13.99 44.06 -32.52
C LEU A 836 12.64 44.75 -32.57
N SER A 837 12.65 46.11 -32.45
CA SER A 837 11.41 46.88 -32.48
C SER A 837 10.70 46.77 -33.83
N CYS A 838 9.36 46.78 -33.86
CA CYS A 838 8.56 46.66 -35.08
C CYS A 838 8.73 47.83 -36.04
N SER A 839 9.40 48.92 -35.63
CA SER A 839 9.76 50.05 -36.49
C SER A 839 11.06 49.84 -37.28
N GLU A 840 11.83 48.81 -36.95
CA GLU A 840 13.12 48.47 -37.56
C GLU A 840 13.07 47.16 -38.37
N ALA A 841 11.89 46.52 -38.45
CA ALA A 841 11.73 45.29 -39.20
C ALA A 841 11.82 45.56 -40.71
N PRO A 842 12.56 44.75 -41.45
CA PRO A 842 12.79 44.95 -42.89
C PRO A 842 11.48 44.78 -43.67
N SER A 843 11.16 45.79 -44.45
CA SER A 843 10.27 45.68 -45.60
C SER A 843 10.94 44.80 -46.64
N VAL A 844 10.19 43.92 -47.28
CA VAL A 844 10.55 42.95 -48.35
C VAL A 844 11.87 43.25 -49.05
N PRO A 845 12.86 42.34 -49.11
CA PRO A 845 14.11 42.57 -49.84
C PRO A 845 13.87 42.35 -51.34
N GLU A 846 14.17 43.38 -52.15
CA GLU A 846 14.63 43.23 -53.51
C GLU A 846 16.00 42.56 -53.51
N LEU A 847 16.22 41.70 -54.46
CA LEU A 847 17.45 40.92 -54.72
C LEU A 847 18.64 41.90 -54.91
N GLU A 848 19.70 41.79 -54.09
CA GLU A 848 21.04 42.15 -54.51
C GLU A 848 22.13 41.19 -53.96
N GLU A 849 23.12 40.93 -54.82
CA GLU A 849 24.19 39.98 -54.73
C GLU A 849 25.33 40.38 -53.77
N ASN A 850 25.94 39.30 -53.23
CA ASN A 850 27.35 39.17 -52.81
C ASN A 850 27.94 40.09 -51.74
N LYS A 851 28.29 39.44 -50.60
CA LYS A 851 29.69 39.49 -50.09
C LYS A 851 29.99 38.32 -49.20
N GLU A 852 30.84 37.42 -49.70
CA GLU A 852 31.67 36.54 -48.87
C GLU A 852 32.69 37.42 -48.15
N ASP A 853 32.79 37.29 -46.83
CA ASP A 853 33.98 37.33 -45.98
C ASP A 853 33.50 37.59 -44.52
N ASP A 854 33.43 36.56 -43.70
CA ASP A 854 33.57 36.61 -42.23
C ASP A 854 33.36 35.21 -41.56
N LYS A 855 33.43 34.12 -42.35
CA LYS A 855 33.20 32.76 -41.75
C LYS A 855 34.46 32.10 -41.15
N VAL A 856 35.63 32.71 -41.24
CA VAL A 856 36.89 32.10 -40.79
C VAL A 856 37.17 32.39 -39.33
N ASP A 857 36.81 33.55 -38.81
CA ASP A 857 37.11 33.93 -37.41
C ASP A 857 36.20 33.24 -36.40
N ASP A 858 34.93 32.96 -36.73
CA ASP A 858 33.98 32.28 -35.83
C ASP A 858 34.34 30.79 -35.68
N ILE A 859 34.86 30.10 -36.72
CA ILE A 859 35.28 28.70 -36.65
C ILE A 859 36.53 28.55 -35.77
N ILE A 860 37.41 29.54 -35.75
CA ILE A 860 38.63 29.50 -34.91
C ILE A 860 38.24 29.78 -33.45
N LEU A 861 37.33 30.70 -33.20
CA LEU A 861 36.86 31.02 -31.83
C LEU A 861 36.07 29.84 -31.20
N PHE A 862 35.17 29.20 -31.96
CA PHE A 862 34.45 28.02 -31.54
C PHE A 862 35.36 26.79 -31.35
N GLY A 863 36.34 26.59 -32.25
CA GLY A 863 37.30 25.53 -32.13
C GLY A 863 38.22 25.63 -30.91
N CYS A 864 38.66 26.86 -30.58
CA CYS A 864 39.47 27.10 -29.38
C CYS A 864 38.67 26.94 -28.10
N SER A 865 37.43 27.48 -28.03
CA SER A 865 36.59 27.32 -26.84
C SER A 865 36.15 25.86 -26.60
N ALA A 866 35.86 25.08 -27.65
CA ALA A 866 35.56 23.65 -27.54
C ALA A 866 36.77 22.86 -27.05
N MET A 867 38.00 23.19 -27.50
CA MET A 867 39.21 22.53 -27.01
C MET A 867 39.50 22.82 -25.54
N PHE A 868 39.34 24.07 -25.09
CA PHE A 868 39.52 24.42 -23.69
C PHE A 868 38.47 23.75 -22.80
N TYR A 869 37.22 23.61 -23.29
CA TYR A 869 36.16 22.89 -22.55
C TYR A 869 36.45 21.39 -22.45
N MET A 870 36.92 20.77 -23.52
CA MET A 870 37.33 19.34 -23.55
C MET A 870 38.52 19.07 -22.64
N VAL A 871 39.52 19.92 -22.65
CA VAL A 871 40.72 19.76 -21.80
C VAL A 871 40.34 19.99 -20.32
N GLY A 872 39.52 20.99 -20.01
CA GLY A 872 39.02 21.25 -18.65
C GLY A 872 38.12 20.12 -18.13
N PHE A 873 37.26 19.56 -18.97
CA PHE A 873 36.38 18.45 -18.64
C PHE A 873 37.19 17.16 -18.39
N TRP A 874 38.13 16.81 -19.27
CA TRP A 874 38.93 15.60 -19.11
C TRP A 874 39.97 15.69 -17.99
N THR A 875 40.45 16.88 -17.65
CA THR A 875 41.36 17.06 -16.49
C THR A 875 40.55 16.95 -15.16
N SER A 876 39.32 17.49 -15.08
CA SER A 876 38.48 17.33 -13.90
C SER A 876 38.02 15.89 -13.72
N LEU A 877 37.65 15.18 -14.79
CA LEU A 877 37.34 13.74 -14.76
C LEU A 877 38.57 12.91 -14.36
N GLY A 878 39.77 13.23 -14.87
CA GLY A 878 40.99 12.56 -14.51
C GLY A 878 41.35 12.71 -13.03
N VAL A 879 41.21 13.90 -12.49
CA VAL A 879 41.42 14.15 -11.03
C VAL A 879 40.40 13.40 -10.18
N LEU A 880 39.12 13.34 -10.60
CA LEU A 880 38.07 12.58 -9.90
C LEU A 880 38.28 11.06 -10.02
N TYR A 881 38.92 10.60 -11.12
CA TYR A 881 39.19 9.16 -11.31
C TYR A 881 40.38 8.66 -10.48
N PHE A 882 41.45 9.46 -10.36
CA PHE A 882 42.69 9.04 -9.74
C PHE A 882 42.87 9.38 -8.26
N LYS A 883 42.01 10.23 -7.67
CA LYS A 883 42.09 10.61 -6.26
C LYS A 883 40.77 10.35 -5.52
N THR A 884 40.64 9.15 -4.95
CA THR A 884 39.44 8.71 -4.19
C THR A 884 39.03 9.64 -3.05
N SER A 885 40.03 10.26 -2.37
CA SER A 885 39.75 11.22 -1.28
C SER A 885 39.06 12.50 -1.75
N TRP A 886 39.35 12.97 -2.96
CA TRP A 886 38.74 14.16 -3.55
C TRP A 886 37.33 13.90 -4.06
N ARG A 887 37.09 12.70 -4.56
CA ARG A 887 35.77 12.24 -4.98
C ARG A 887 34.78 12.23 -3.82
N TRP A 888 35.16 11.68 -2.69
CA TRP A 888 34.35 11.69 -1.46
C TRP A 888 34.07 13.10 -0.94
N SER A 889 35.09 13.99 -0.94
CA SER A 889 34.91 15.37 -0.52
C SER A 889 33.97 16.14 -1.45
N TRP A 890 34.03 15.88 -2.75
CA TRP A 890 33.19 16.57 -3.75
C TRP A 890 31.73 16.11 -3.66
N PHE A 891 31.45 14.81 -3.58
CA PHE A 891 30.08 14.30 -3.39
C PHE A 891 29.51 14.72 -2.03
N SER A 892 30.30 14.69 -0.96
CA SER A 892 29.88 15.20 0.36
C SER A 892 29.59 16.71 0.34
N ALA A 893 30.28 17.49 -0.47
CA ALA A 893 30.01 18.94 -0.63
C ALA A 893 28.74 19.19 -1.45
N VAL A 894 28.50 18.38 -2.51
CA VAL A 894 27.30 18.43 -3.33
C VAL A 894 26.07 18.04 -2.50
N ASP A 895 26.15 16.98 -1.70
CA ASP A 895 25.06 16.55 -0.80
C ASP A 895 24.74 17.64 0.25
N LYS A 896 25.78 18.22 0.89
CA LYS A 896 25.58 19.35 1.82
C LYS A 896 24.97 20.59 1.15
N PHE A 897 25.31 20.84 -0.12
CA PHE A 897 24.74 21.98 -0.86
C PHE A 897 23.29 21.70 -1.24
N SER A 898 22.98 20.46 -1.62
CA SER A 898 21.62 19.99 -1.88
C SER A 898 20.75 20.10 -0.63
N ASP A 899 21.22 19.63 0.51
CA ASP A 899 20.53 19.73 1.81
C ASP A 899 20.32 21.19 2.24
N PHE A 900 21.33 22.06 2.00
CA PHE A 900 21.23 23.49 2.30
C PHE A 900 20.24 24.21 1.37
N ALA A 901 20.19 23.84 0.09
CA ALA A 901 19.25 24.37 -0.88
C ALA A 901 17.82 23.93 -0.55
N MET A 902 17.61 22.66 -0.17
CA MET A 902 16.33 22.13 0.27
C MET A 902 15.85 22.77 1.58
N LEU A 903 16.77 23.00 2.53
CA LEU A 903 16.45 23.70 3.77
C LEU A 903 16.06 25.17 3.52
N LYS A 904 16.76 25.89 2.61
CA LYS A 904 16.38 27.24 2.21
C LYS A 904 15.03 27.29 1.50
N LEU A 905 14.75 26.32 0.64
CA LEU A 905 13.46 26.20 -0.04
C LEU A 905 12.32 25.96 0.96
N ALA A 906 12.54 25.06 1.94
CA ALA A 906 11.58 24.81 3.01
C ALA A 906 11.34 26.03 3.92
N ILE A 907 12.38 26.82 4.21
CA ILE A 907 12.26 28.07 4.96
C ILE A 907 11.52 29.14 4.14
N TYR A 908 11.77 29.21 2.83
CA TYR A 908 11.11 30.16 1.94
C TYR A 908 9.61 29.85 1.78
N THR A 909 9.24 28.59 1.64
CA THR A 909 7.84 28.13 1.59
C THR A 909 7.12 28.31 2.93
N ARG A 910 7.83 28.23 4.06
CA ARG A 910 7.27 28.50 5.39
C ARG A 910 6.99 29.99 5.61
N ASN A 911 7.84 30.90 5.08
CA ASN A 911 7.64 32.33 5.19
C ASN A 911 6.48 32.86 4.31
N ILE A 912 6.18 32.18 3.18
CA ILE A 912 5.02 32.52 2.34
C ILE A 912 3.69 32.12 3.01
N ARG A 913 3.68 31.12 3.92
CA ARG A 913 2.48 30.73 4.68
C ARG A 913 2.20 31.60 5.91
N ILE A 914 3.08 32.52 6.28
CA ILE A 914 2.90 33.41 7.43
C ILE A 914 2.41 34.80 6.99
N THR A 915 2.42 35.07 5.67
CA THR A 915 2.00 36.37 5.09
C THR A 915 0.72 36.33 4.24
N ASN A 916 -0.05 35.21 4.33
CA ASN A 916 -1.40 35.14 3.78
C ASN A 916 -2.39 34.70 4.83
#